data_51b3250e9621adb813f20a14fc3b38d3
#
_entry.id   51b3250e9621adb813f20a14fc3b38d3
#
_cell.length_a   1.000
_cell.length_b   1.000
_cell.length_c   1.000
_cell.angle_alpha   90.00
_cell.angle_beta   90.00
_cell.angle_gamma   90.00
#
_symmetry.space_group_name_H-M   'P 1'
#
loop_
_entity.id
_entity.type
_entity.pdbx_description
1 polymer ?
#
loop_
_entity_poly.entity_id
_entity_poly.type
_entity_poly.pdbx_seq_one_letter_code
_entity_poly.pdbx_strand_id
1 'polypeptide(L)'
;MRRFLTLFTVLMLTSIFAFAQDRLVTGKVVDDKGNGVPAASIKIAGTNKGTSTDSDGSFAIKVKKGEQLVISSTGYESKTVPTDGQSFVGVTIATTSATMQEVVVTTATGQIRQKSSVGFSTATVKGSELTQAKATNIAQGLTGKVSGATFLQTNSGVFQDTRITLRGIRSLTGNNQPMLIVDGVPISLGYLNSINPNDIATADILKSAGSTAIYGSDGVNGAIVITTRRGSKNRPQVSVSHAVQFESINYMPQFQNRWGSGYAQDGNGNGTYEPHEQQSWGDEFDGSIRQLGDPGPNGEIYTQKYAYLQGERRRFYDVGTTNQTDVSFSTGDFYLSGQNVDIKGTVPGDKNTRRGITFKAEKEYNRFKASLDVRYNQQKYNVTTSNTLIWYGVASAPGQVPLTDFWDWRNDVRASPNGYYTLYLSNQEYTPYFTKDINRDIGKTDDIFGNIEFKYKAASWLNLTYRLGLSVSNTGSTVTKEPFSFSDYYFARPEATAQTGTTAAIQNYNDYSNRLTSLFMADFIRKFNKVGLNGTLGYSYRDSRSKLQKTGSDNLGKSQFLSIATRLGEPTVNVDNTTSRTQRFFGRVGFDYDRWLFLEVTGSYDMDSRLVPANKIFQLKDISFFYPGASASILLHEIIPGLKDNNTLNFFKVRGAIAKTGNVNISPFANEVAFSSGTFFPFGSLPGYQIGSTIYPNEGLKPEFVNTKEVGIELGFLKNRINLEATYYNQNNTDQVLNVQLSNTTGATSALLNAGKFTNKGLEFDLKLTPLVKLGEAEIDFKINYANQDSKITGLIDGVNELGIGNYNYAVVGSPAFVFKTNDYYRDSATGKVIVD
;
A
#
# COMPACT_ATOMS: atom_id res chain seq x y z
N MET A 1 -5.26 -76.73 -28.36
CA MET A 1 -4.81 -75.44 -27.87
C MET A 1 -4.05 -74.55 -28.92
N ARG A 2 -3.08 -75.12 -29.67
CA ARG A 2 -2.31 -74.28 -30.68
C ARG A 2 -3.18 -73.74 -31.79
N ARG A 3 -4.20 -74.51 -32.34
CA ARG A 3 -5.12 -73.95 -33.39
C ARG A 3 -6.10 -72.89 -32.91
N PHE A 4 -6.44 -72.87 -31.62
CA PHE A 4 -7.31 -71.84 -31.00
C PHE A 4 -6.56 -70.55 -30.79
N LEU A 5 -5.27 -70.62 -30.39
CA LEU A 5 -4.41 -69.46 -30.22
C LEU A 5 -4.12 -68.74 -31.55
N THR A 6 -3.88 -69.52 -32.62
CA THR A 6 -3.66 -68.93 -33.97
C THR A 6 -4.92 -68.28 -34.55
N LEU A 7 -6.12 -68.85 -34.32
CA LEU A 7 -7.38 -68.24 -34.75
C LEU A 7 -7.68 -66.94 -33.94
N PHE A 8 -7.38 -66.92 -32.64
CA PHE A 8 -7.56 -65.75 -31.80
C PHE A 8 -6.57 -64.65 -32.15
N THR A 9 -5.34 -64.97 -32.50
CA THR A 9 -4.33 -64.03 -32.94
C THR A 9 -4.65 -63.39 -34.30
N VAL A 10 -5.18 -64.22 -35.21
CA VAL A 10 -5.65 -63.74 -36.54
C VAL A 10 -6.93 -62.86 -36.39
N LEU A 11 -7.83 -63.22 -35.48
CA LEU A 11 -9.04 -62.38 -35.22
C LEU A 11 -8.66 -61.07 -34.52
N MET A 12 -7.65 -61.08 -33.65
CA MET A 12 -7.10 -59.86 -33.04
C MET A 12 -6.35 -58.96 -34.04
N LEU A 13 -5.64 -59.55 -35.01
CA LEU A 13 -4.95 -58.80 -36.05
C LEU A 13 -5.89 -58.25 -37.11
N THR A 14 -7.03 -58.85 -37.37
CA THR A 14 -8.05 -58.30 -38.30
C THR A 14 -8.91 -57.18 -37.68
N SER A 15 -9.03 -57.10 -36.32
CA SER A 15 -9.70 -56.00 -35.60
C SER A 15 -8.89 -54.72 -35.60
N ILE A 16 -7.58 -54.75 -35.90
CA ILE A 16 -6.69 -53.56 -35.91
C ILE A 16 -6.86 -52.74 -37.24
N PHE A 17 -7.48 -53.31 -38.26
CA PHE A 17 -7.67 -52.60 -39.55
C PHE A 17 -9.04 -51.90 -39.72
N ALA A 18 -9.89 -51.85 -38.72
CA ALA A 18 -11.13 -51.07 -38.74
C ALA A 18 -10.93 -49.67 -38.16
N PHE A 19 -9.84 -48.99 -38.49
CA PHE A 19 -9.73 -47.57 -38.25
C PHE A 19 -10.55 -46.82 -39.30
N ALA A 20 -11.54 -46.02 -38.83
CA ALA A 20 -12.27 -45.08 -39.67
C ALA A 20 -11.28 -44.18 -40.45
N GLN A 21 -11.33 -44.22 -41.76
CA GLN A 21 -10.46 -43.40 -42.60
C GLN A 21 -10.66 -41.92 -42.30
N ASP A 22 -9.59 -41.25 -41.84
CA ASP A 22 -9.58 -39.79 -41.70
C ASP A 22 -9.78 -39.18 -43.12
N ARG A 23 -10.78 -38.33 -43.25
CA ARG A 23 -11.07 -37.60 -44.49
C ARG A 23 -10.46 -36.20 -44.39
N LEU A 24 -9.77 -35.75 -45.43
CA LEU A 24 -9.30 -34.38 -45.54
C LEU A 24 -10.50 -33.47 -45.90
N VAL A 25 -10.80 -32.53 -45.03
CA VAL A 25 -11.75 -31.44 -45.26
C VAL A 25 -10.94 -30.14 -45.45
N THR A 26 -11.20 -29.49 -46.57
CA THR A 26 -10.69 -28.17 -46.86
C THR A 26 -11.80 -27.14 -46.67
N GLY A 27 -11.45 -25.87 -46.50
CA GLY A 27 -12.44 -24.82 -46.33
C GLY A 27 -11.87 -23.44 -46.40
N LYS A 28 -12.75 -22.48 -46.37
CA LYS A 28 -12.39 -21.05 -46.27
C LYS A 28 -13.24 -20.35 -45.21
N VAL A 29 -12.56 -19.61 -44.31
CA VAL A 29 -13.19 -18.77 -43.31
C VAL A 29 -13.18 -17.35 -43.81
N VAL A 30 -14.35 -16.71 -43.91
CA VAL A 30 -14.51 -15.32 -44.31
C VAL A 30 -15.26 -14.53 -43.26
N ASP A 31 -15.05 -13.20 -43.23
CA ASP A 31 -15.84 -12.29 -42.42
C ASP A 31 -17.21 -11.97 -43.06
N ASP A 32 -18.02 -11.16 -42.36
CA ASP A 32 -19.31 -10.66 -42.82
C ASP A 32 -19.24 -9.77 -44.07
N LYS A 33 -18.03 -9.33 -44.46
CA LYS A 33 -17.77 -8.56 -45.70
C LYS A 33 -17.17 -9.41 -46.82
N GLY A 34 -16.95 -10.71 -46.58
CA GLY A 34 -16.42 -11.64 -47.56
C GLY A 34 -14.88 -11.70 -47.59
N ASN A 35 -14.17 -10.98 -46.71
CA ASN A 35 -12.70 -11.06 -46.65
C ASN A 35 -12.27 -12.34 -45.94
N GLY A 36 -11.16 -12.96 -46.39
CA GLY A 36 -10.59 -14.10 -45.69
C GLY A 36 -10.09 -13.71 -44.28
N VAL A 37 -10.37 -14.55 -43.29
CA VAL A 37 -9.92 -14.34 -41.93
C VAL A 37 -8.64 -15.14 -41.70
N PRO A 38 -7.43 -14.51 -41.62
CA PRO A 38 -6.17 -15.18 -41.41
C PRO A 38 -6.01 -15.64 -39.97
N ALA A 39 -5.24 -16.71 -39.78
CA ALA A 39 -4.91 -17.26 -38.43
C ALA A 39 -6.13 -17.63 -37.57
N ALA A 40 -7.30 -17.83 -38.14
CA ALA A 40 -8.47 -18.36 -37.45
C ALA A 40 -8.16 -19.81 -36.98
N SER A 41 -8.41 -20.09 -35.71
CA SER A 41 -8.22 -21.41 -35.13
C SER A 41 -9.39 -22.32 -35.49
N ILE A 42 -9.12 -23.50 -36.08
CA ILE A 42 -10.09 -24.51 -36.45
C ILE A 42 -9.79 -25.76 -35.63
N LYS A 43 -10.72 -26.16 -34.75
CA LYS A 43 -10.57 -27.32 -33.87
C LYS A 43 -11.69 -28.31 -34.10
N ILE A 44 -11.37 -29.59 -33.96
CA ILE A 44 -12.40 -30.63 -33.93
C ILE A 44 -13.07 -30.58 -32.55
N ALA A 45 -14.40 -30.43 -32.53
CA ALA A 45 -15.19 -30.33 -31.31
C ALA A 45 -14.88 -31.48 -30.33
N GLY A 46 -14.62 -31.13 -29.05
CA GLY A 46 -14.32 -32.14 -28.02
C GLY A 46 -12.89 -32.70 -28.05
N THR A 47 -12.02 -32.25 -28.99
CA THR A 47 -10.63 -32.72 -29.09
C THR A 47 -9.62 -31.58 -29.07
N ASN A 48 -8.32 -31.88 -28.86
CA ASN A 48 -7.22 -30.93 -28.98
C ASN A 48 -6.61 -30.85 -30.39
N LYS A 49 -7.19 -31.57 -31.37
CA LYS A 49 -6.73 -31.54 -32.77
C LYS A 49 -7.29 -30.31 -33.50
N GLY A 50 -6.42 -29.61 -34.18
CA GLY A 50 -6.84 -28.41 -34.93
C GLY A 50 -5.77 -27.93 -35.91
N THR A 51 -6.15 -26.94 -36.71
CA THR A 51 -5.31 -26.22 -37.66
C THR A 51 -5.63 -24.73 -37.59
N SER A 52 -4.93 -23.89 -38.34
CA SER A 52 -5.26 -22.49 -38.52
C SER A 52 -5.41 -22.15 -39.98
N THR A 53 -6.20 -21.09 -40.29
CA THR A 53 -6.28 -20.56 -41.64
C THR A 53 -4.99 -19.87 -42.05
N ASP A 54 -4.67 -19.90 -43.33
CA ASP A 54 -3.63 -19.14 -43.96
C ASP A 54 -4.00 -17.65 -44.21
N SER A 55 -3.18 -16.91 -44.94
CA SER A 55 -3.39 -15.46 -45.15
C SER A 55 -4.65 -15.09 -45.93
N ASP A 56 -5.24 -16.01 -46.69
CA ASP A 56 -6.48 -15.80 -47.48
C ASP A 56 -7.72 -16.42 -46.81
N GLY A 57 -7.56 -16.98 -45.60
CA GLY A 57 -8.62 -17.60 -44.82
C GLY A 57 -8.84 -19.09 -45.12
N SER A 58 -8.01 -19.73 -45.95
CA SER A 58 -8.16 -21.14 -46.33
C SER A 58 -7.56 -22.09 -45.30
N PHE A 59 -8.13 -23.29 -45.16
CA PHE A 59 -7.62 -24.29 -44.21
C PHE A 59 -7.79 -25.72 -44.75
N ALA A 60 -7.05 -26.63 -44.18
CA ALA A 60 -7.19 -28.05 -44.39
C ALA A 60 -7.02 -28.81 -43.08
N ILE A 61 -7.96 -29.75 -42.80
CA ILE A 61 -7.95 -30.54 -41.57
C ILE A 61 -8.46 -31.94 -41.79
N LYS A 62 -7.84 -32.93 -41.17
CA LYS A 62 -8.32 -34.33 -41.21
C LYS A 62 -9.36 -34.57 -40.15
N VAL A 63 -10.54 -35.02 -40.53
CA VAL A 63 -11.68 -35.27 -39.63
C VAL A 63 -12.26 -36.66 -39.84
N LYS A 64 -12.91 -37.21 -38.84
CA LYS A 64 -13.70 -38.43 -38.93
C LYS A 64 -15.14 -38.10 -39.29
N LYS A 65 -15.88 -39.10 -39.79
CA LYS A 65 -17.30 -38.96 -40.10
C LYS A 65 -18.08 -38.60 -38.83
N GLY A 66 -18.88 -37.54 -38.89
CA GLY A 66 -19.70 -37.06 -37.74
C GLY A 66 -19.02 -36.04 -36.84
N GLU A 67 -17.74 -35.71 -37.05
CA GLU A 67 -17.06 -34.68 -36.27
C GLU A 67 -17.47 -33.26 -36.72
N GLN A 68 -17.54 -32.33 -35.78
CA GLN A 68 -17.84 -30.91 -36.03
C GLN A 68 -16.56 -30.08 -35.85
N LEU A 69 -16.47 -28.99 -36.60
CA LEU A 69 -15.40 -28.03 -36.50
C LEU A 69 -15.85 -26.81 -35.70
N VAL A 70 -15.09 -26.45 -34.69
CA VAL A 70 -15.21 -25.19 -33.96
C VAL A 70 -14.21 -24.22 -34.53
N ILE A 71 -14.73 -23.12 -35.14
CA ILE A 71 -13.93 -22.08 -35.77
C ILE A 71 -13.95 -20.85 -34.85
N SER A 72 -12.81 -20.32 -34.50
CA SER A 72 -12.67 -19.15 -33.66
C SER A 72 -11.50 -18.27 -34.09
N SER A 73 -11.69 -16.96 -34.05
CA SER A 73 -10.62 -15.98 -34.27
C SER A 73 -10.80 -14.78 -33.36
N THR A 74 -9.71 -14.12 -33.02
CA THR A 74 -9.76 -12.91 -32.18
C THR A 74 -10.54 -11.81 -32.90
N GLY A 75 -11.60 -11.31 -32.30
CA GLY A 75 -12.47 -10.29 -32.89
C GLY A 75 -13.63 -10.86 -33.70
N TYR A 76 -13.88 -12.19 -33.66
CA TYR A 76 -14.99 -12.85 -34.37
C TYR A 76 -15.75 -13.79 -33.43
N GLU A 77 -17.05 -13.99 -33.71
CA GLU A 77 -17.85 -14.97 -32.97
C GLU A 77 -17.45 -16.39 -33.36
N SER A 78 -17.28 -17.23 -32.35
CA SER A 78 -16.98 -18.64 -32.58
C SER A 78 -18.18 -19.36 -33.20
N LYS A 79 -17.95 -20.13 -34.27
CA LYS A 79 -18.98 -20.88 -34.98
C LYS A 79 -18.66 -22.37 -35.05
N THR A 80 -19.64 -23.20 -34.74
CA THR A 80 -19.51 -24.65 -34.86
C THR A 80 -20.20 -25.08 -36.15
N VAL A 81 -19.49 -25.88 -36.97
CA VAL A 81 -19.97 -26.34 -38.29
C VAL A 81 -19.83 -27.84 -38.41
N PRO A 82 -20.91 -28.57 -38.82
CA PRO A 82 -20.83 -29.99 -39.11
C PRO A 82 -20.03 -30.24 -40.40
N THR A 83 -19.30 -31.35 -40.42
CA THR A 83 -18.49 -31.74 -41.58
C THR A 83 -19.14 -32.89 -42.40
N ASP A 84 -20.40 -33.25 -42.11
CA ASP A 84 -21.06 -34.39 -42.68
C ASP A 84 -21.23 -34.27 -44.23
N GLY A 85 -20.57 -35.19 -44.94
CA GLY A 85 -20.65 -35.35 -46.37
C GLY A 85 -19.89 -34.31 -47.21
N GLN A 86 -19.35 -33.24 -46.65
CA GLN A 86 -18.71 -32.14 -47.38
C GLN A 86 -17.19 -32.26 -47.39
N SER A 87 -16.54 -32.19 -48.54
CA SER A 87 -15.09 -32.09 -48.71
C SER A 87 -14.58 -30.65 -48.68
N PHE A 88 -15.48 -29.67 -48.84
CA PHE A 88 -15.21 -28.24 -48.72
C PHE A 88 -16.23 -27.55 -47.80
N VAL A 89 -15.77 -26.77 -46.82
CA VAL A 89 -16.60 -26.06 -45.84
C VAL A 89 -16.28 -24.56 -45.90
N GLY A 90 -17.23 -23.79 -46.50
CA GLY A 90 -17.21 -22.33 -46.45
C GLY A 90 -17.88 -21.83 -45.17
N VAL A 91 -17.18 -21.04 -44.39
CA VAL A 91 -17.68 -20.54 -43.09
C VAL A 91 -17.57 -19.03 -43.03
N THR A 92 -18.71 -18.36 -42.86
CA THR A 92 -18.74 -16.96 -42.51
C THR A 92 -18.81 -16.84 -40.99
N ILE A 93 -17.83 -16.15 -40.39
CA ILE A 93 -17.82 -15.75 -38.97
C ILE A 93 -18.10 -14.26 -38.87
N ALA A 94 -19.10 -13.90 -38.06
CA ALA A 94 -19.43 -12.51 -37.84
C ALA A 94 -18.32 -11.84 -37.07
N THR A 95 -17.91 -10.64 -37.51
CA THR A 95 -17.09 -9.78 -36.64
C THR A 95 -17.84 -9.59 -35.34
N THR A 96 -17.24 -10.00 -34.25
CA THR A 96 -17.77 -9.60 -32.95
C THR A 96 -17.76 -8.06 -32.99
N SER A 97 -18.93 -7.45 -33.16
CA SER A 97 -19.07 -6.06 -32.73
C SER A 97 -18.52 -6.07 -31.35
N ALA A 98 -17.50 -5.24 -31.10
CA ALA A 98 -16.78 -5.24 -29.80
C ALA A 98 -17.85 -5.14 -28.72
N THR A 99 -18.38 -6.27 -28.31
CA THR A 99 -19.11 -6.40 -27.07
C THR A 99 -18.04 -6.02 -26.06
N MET A 100 -18.17 -4.80 -25.55
CA MET A 100 -17.35 -4.28 -24.49
C MET A 100 -16.97 -5.45 -23.59
N GLN A 101 -15.69 -5.73 -23.44
CA GLN A 101 -15.28 -6.55 -22.30
C GLN A 101 -15.85 -5.84 -21.08
N GLU A 102 -16.96 -6.35 -20.59
CA GLU A 102 -17.69 -5.75 -19.50
C GLU A 102 -16.73 -5.59 -18.33
N VAL A 103 -16.51 -4.33 -17.93
CA VAL A 103 -15.57 -4.03 -16.86
C VAL A 103 -16.10 -4.67 -15.59
N VAL A 104 -15.35 -5.60 -15.05
CA VAL A 104 -15.68 -6.27 -13.78
C VAL A 104 -14.85 -5.64 -12.64
N VAL A 105 -15.43 -5.67 -11.45
CA VAL A 105 -14.80 -5.20 -10.20
C VAL A 105 -14.79 -6.37 -9.23
N THR A 106 -13.67 -6.61 -8.60
CA THR A 106 -13.59 -7.54 -7.49
C THR A 106 -14.04 -6.82 -6.22
N THR A 107 -15.14 -7.29 -5.65
CA THR A 107 -15.65 -6.75 -4.38
C THR A 107 -14.74 -7.16 -3.22
N ALA A 108 -14.94 -6.52 -2.10
CA ALA A 108 -14.18 -6.81 -0.89
C ALA A 108 -14.24 -8.29 -0.46
N THR A 109 -15.34 -9.02 -0.70
CA THR A 109 -15.44 -10.49 -0.43
C THR A 109 -14.71 -11.36 -1.46
N GLY A 110 -14.09 -10.77 -2.47
CA GLY A 110 -13.44 -11.50 -3.56
C GLY A 110 -14.42 -11.98 -4.64
N GLN A 111 -15.67 -11.51 -4.63
CA GLN A 111 -16.63 -11.78 -5.69
C GLN A 111 -16.40 -10.82 -6.86
N ILE A 112 -16.44 -11.36 -8.07
CA ILE A 112 -16.37 -10.58 -9.30
C ILE A 112 -17.78 -10.11 -9.66
N ARG A 113 -17.96 -8.81 -9.89
CA ARG A 113 -19.22 -8.18 -10.26
C ARG A 113 -19.04 -7.27 -11.47
N GLN A 114 -20.09 -7.13 -12.25
CA GLN A 114 -20.14 -6.17 -13.34
C GLN A 114 -20.09 -4.74 -12.76
N LYS A 115 -19.22 -3.87 -13.26
CA LYS A 115 -19.13 -2.47 -12.82
C LYS A 115 -20.46 -1.74 -13.03
N SER A 116 -21.19 -2.10 -14.07
CA SER A 116 -22.54 -1.58 -14.36
C SER A 116 -23.53 -1.79 -13.20
N SER A 117 -23.45 -2.93 -12.50
CA SER A 117 -24.37 -3.27 -11.40
C SER A 117 -23.99 -2.65 -10.06
N VAL A 118 -22.85 -1.97 -9.95
CA VAL A 118 -22.33 -1.45 -8.67
C VAL A 118 -22.82 -0.03 -8.43
N GLY A 119 -23.47 0.23 -7.30
CA GLY A 119 -24.04 1.53 -6.94
C GLY A 119 -23.10 2.51 -6.26
N PHE A 120 -21.81 2.16 -6.06
CA PHE A 120 -20.79 2.97 -5.39
C PHE A 120 -19.54 3.16 -6.27
N SER A 121 -18.69 4.13 -5.90
CA SER A 121 -17.47 4.45 -6.64
C SER A 121 -16.39 3.39 -6.45
N THR A 122 -15.84 2.91 -7.56
CA THR A 122 -14.73 1.97 -7.61
C THR A 122 -13.76 2.33 -8.72
N ALA A 123 -12.49 2.04 -8.53
CA ALA A 123 -11.49 2.16 -9.59
C ALA A 123 -10.72 0.85 -9.72
N THR A 124 -10.57 0.35 -10.94
CA THR A 124 -9.80 -0.85 -11.26
C THR A 124 -8.54 -0.45 -12.02
N VAL A 125 -7.39 -0.92 -11.54
CA VAL A 125 -6.09 -0.78 -12.19
C VAL A 125 -5.60 -2.17 -12.55
N LYS A 126 -5.30 -2.41 -13.83
CA LYS A 126 -4.79 -3.70 -14.31
C LYS A 126 -3.33 -3.90 -13.90
N GLY A 127 -2.91 -5.15 -13.71
CA GLY A 127 -1.52 -5.45 -13.38
C GLY A 127 -0.51 -4.93 -14.41
N SER A 128 -0.86 -4.92 -15.71
CA SER A 128 -0.05 -4.31 -16.76
C SER A 128 0.12 -2.80 -16.58
N GLU A 129 -0.90 -2.10 -16.08
CA GLU A 129 -0.81 -0.67 -15.78
C GLU A 129 0.03 -0.41 -14.52
N LEU A 130 -0.04 -1.29 -13.51
CA LEU A 130 0.77 -1.19 -12.29
C LEU A 130 2.26 -1.33 -12.56
N THR A 131 2.62 -2.23 -13.47
CA THR A 131 4.02 -2.58 -13.78
C THR A 131 4.59 -1.82 -14.98
N GLN A 132 3.85 -0.89 -15.56
CA GLN A 132 4.25 -0.15 -16.75
C GLN A 132 5.56 0.63 -16.54
N ALA A 133 5.71 1.28 -15.39
CA ALA A 133 6.92 2.00 -14.98
C ALA A 133 7.90 1.12 -14.18
N LYS A 134 7.71 -0.22 -14.19
CA LYS A 134 8.52 -1.17 -13.40
C LYS A 134 8.58 -0.81 -11.90
N ALA A 135 7.47 -0.30 -11.37
CA ALA A 135 7.37 0.03 -9.94
C ALA A 135 7.73 -1.18 -9.07
N THR A 136 8.59 -0.95 -8.09
CA THR A 136 9.07 -2.00 -7.16
C THR A 136 8.09 -2.33 -6.07
N ASN A 137 7.10 -1.44 -5.85
CA ASN A 137 5.97 -1.69 -4.95
C ASN A 137 4.64 -1.26 -5.57
N ILE A 138 3.55 -1.80 -5.03
CA ILE A 138 2.19 -1.57 -5.55
C ILE A 138 1.76 -0.12 -5.38
N ALA A 139 2.10 0.51 -4.26
CA ALA A 139 1.68 1.88 -3.97
C ALA A 139 2.24 2.88 -4.99
N GLN A 140 3.51 2.72 -5.39
CA GLN A 140 4.10 3.50 -6.47
C GLN A 140 3.38 3.25 -7.80
N GLY A 141 3.06 1.97 -8.09
CA GLY A 141 2.31 1.60 -9.30
C GLY A 141 0.89 2.18 -9.36
N LEU A 142 0.27 2.49 -8.21
CA LEU A 142 -1.06 3.09 -8.10
C LEU A 142 -1.05 4.62 -8.12
N THR A 143 0.08 5.25 -7.84
CA THR A 143 0.22 6.70 -7.76
C THR A 143 -0.24 7.37 -9.07
N GLY A 144 -1.12 8.36 -8.96
CA GLY A 144 -1.66 9.13 -10.10
C GLY A 144 -2.67 8.35 -10.97
N LYS A 145 -3.08 7.13 -10.60
CA LYS A 145 -4.01 6.32 -11.41
C LYS A 145 -5.44 6.27 -10.88
N VAL A 146 -5.67 6.79 -9.68
CA VAL A 146 -6.96 6.71 -8.99
C VAL A 146 -7.32 8.06 -8.40
N SER A 147 -8.45 8.63 -8.80
CA SER A 147 -8.97 9.86 -8.22
C SER A 147 -9.34 9.67 -6.75
N GLY A 148 -9.14 10.70 -5.92
CA GLY A 148 -9.45 10.67 -4.49
C GLY A 148 -8.56 9.73 -3.67
N ALA A 149 -7.50 9.16 -4.25
CA ALA A 149 -6.49 8.36 -3.56
C ALA A 149 -5.17 9.16 -3.49
N THR A 150 -4.67 9.36 -2.28
CA THR A 150 -3.38 9.99 -2.04
C THR A 150 -2.37 8.94 -1.62
N PHE A 151 -1.25 8.88 -2.32
CA PHE A 151 -0.12 8.01 -2.03
C PHE A 151 1.06 8.90 -1.66
N LEU A 152 1.40 8.94 -0.39
CA LEU A 152 2.50 9.73 0.14
C LEU A 152 3.63 8.81 0.58
N GLN A 153 4.78 8.94 -0.04
CA GLN A 153 5.98 8.25 0.42
C GLN A 153 6.45 8.93 1.71
N THR A 154 6.51 8.17 2.81
CA THR A 154 6.79 8.70 4.16
C THR A 154 8.25 8.62 4.56
N ASN A 155 9.02 7.84 3.83
CA ASN A 155 10.47 7.80 3.95
C ASN A 155 11.13 7.83 2.56
N SER A 156 12.33 8.37 2.53
CA SER A 156 13.18 8.48 1.33
C SER A 156 14.23 7.36 1.28
N GLY A 157 14.17 6.43 2.20
CA GLY A 157 15.15 5.37 2.31
C GLY A 157 14.81 4.15 1.46
N VAL A 158 15.55 3.10 1.73
CA VAL A 158 15.46 1.83 1.01
C VAL A 158 14.18 1.03 1.29
N PHE A 159 13.33 1.44 2.26
CA PHE A 159 12.06 0.77 2.58
C PHE A 159 10.90 1.19 1.67
N GLN A 160 10.91 2.43 1.18
CA GLN A 160 9.87 2.98 0.31
C GLN A 160 8.46 2.89 0.92
N ASP A 161 8.36 3.17 2.23
CA ASP A 161 7.08 3.13 2.94
C ASP A 161 6.14 4.18 2.39
N THR A 162 4.89 3.78 2.20
CA THR A 162 3.87 4.63 1.60
C THR A 162 2.66 4.74 2.52
N ARG A 163 2.26 5.97 2.83
CA ARG A 163 0.99 6.25 3.48
C ARG A 163 -0.09 6.43 2.41
N ILE A 164 -1.17 5.69 2.53
CA ILE A 164 -2.27 5.71 1.57
C ILE A 164 -3.51 6.24 2.26
N THR A 165 -4.19 7.22 1.66
CA THR A 165 -5.50 7.68 2.11
C THR A 165 -6.48 7.72 0.95
N LEU A 166 -7.74 7.33 1.22
CA LEU A 166 -8.82 7.38 0.25
C LEU A 166 -9.86 8.40 0.71
N ARG A 167 -10.07 9.48 -0.10
CA ARG A 167 -11.04 10.55 0.22
C ARG A 167 -10.76 11.25 1.56
N GLY A 168 -9.46 11.50 1.85
CA GLY A 168 -9.02 12.18 3.04
C GLY A 168 -9.07 11.34 4.33
N ILE A 169 -9.10 12.03 5.46
CA ILE A 169 -9.08 11.42 6.79
C ILE A 169 -10.51 11.13 7.28
N ARG A 170 -10.65 10.13 8.15
CA ARG A 170 -11.90 9.78 8.84
C ARG A 170 -11.75 9.72 10.34
N SER A 171 -10.53 9.72 10.84
CA SER A 171 -10.18 9.83 12.24
C SER A 171 -9.14 10.90 12.44
N LEU A 172 -9.31 11.71 13.50
CA LEU A 172 -8.36 12.78 13.86
C LEU A 172 -7.07 12.22 14.46
N THR A 173 -7.15 11.11 15.18
CA THR A 173 -6.02 10.52 15.93
C THR A 173 -5.68 9.10 15.49
N GLY A 174 -6.58 8.44 14.77
CA GLY A 174 -6.46 7.04 14.40
C GLY A 174 -5.87 6.77 13.03
N ASN A 175 -5.89 5.48 12.68
CA ASN A 175 -5.44 5.02 11.40
C ASN A 175 -6.42 5.42 10.28
N ASN A 176 -5.93 6.15 9.29
CA ASN A 176 -6.69 6.60 8.11
C ASN A 176 -6.37 5.80 6.84
N GLN A 177 -5.58 4.74 6.95
CA GLN A 177 -5.18 3.93 5.81
C GLN A 177 -6.26 2.91 5.43
N PRO A 178 -6.43 2.60 4.14
CA PRO A 178 -7.40 1.63 3.68
C PRO A 178 -7.02 0.20 4.10
N MET A 179 -8.02 -0.67 4.14
CA MET A 179 -7.82 -2.10 4.34
C MET A 179 -7.17 -2.71 3.08
N LEU A 180 -6.19 -3.60 3.28
CA LEU A 180 -5.62 -4.42 2.21
C LEU A 180 -6.27 -5.79 2.19
N ILE A 181 -6.81 -6.18 1.04
CA ILE A 181 -7.40 -7.50 0.80
C ILE A 181 -6.64 -8.17 -0.34
N VAL A 182 -6.09 -9.34 -0.10
CA VAL A 182 -5.38 -10.10 -1.12
C VAL A 182 -6.08 -11.45 -1.33
N ASP A 183 -6.53 -11.69 -2.56
CA ASP A 183 -7.30 -12.88 -2.94
C ASP A 183 -8.49 -13.14 -1.99
N GLY A 184 -9.11 -12.05 -1.51
CA GLY A 184 -10.27 -12.06 -0.62
C GLY A 184 -9.96 -12.23 0.87
N VAL A 185 -8.69 -12.22 1.28
CA VAL A 185 -8.27 -12.27 2.69
C VAL A 185 -7.79 -10.89 3.13
N PRO A 186 -8.36 -10.29 4.19
CA PRO A 186 -7.84 -9.07 4.79
C PRO A 186 -6.49 -9.31 5.48
N ILE A 187 -5.49 -8.53 5.11
CA ILE A 187 -4.14 -8.56 5.71
C ILE A 187 -3.71 -7.18 6.16
N SER A 188 -2.61 -7.08 6.90
CA SER A 188 -2.05 -5.78 7.27
C SER A 188 -1.57 -5.02 6.03
N LEU A 189 -1.79 -3.70 5.99
CA LEU A 189 -1.31 -2.86 4.89
C LEU A 189 0.23 -2.86 4.80
N GLY A 190 0.94 -3.11 5.88
CA GLY A 190 2.40 -3.26 5.89
C GLY A 190 2.92 -4.32 4.91
N TYR A 191 2.12 -5.35 4.60
CA TYR A 191 2.48 -6.35 3.59
C TYR A 191 2.40 -5.84 2.13
N LEU A 192 1.86 -4.63 1.89
CA LEU A 192 1.73 -4.10 0.53
C LEU A 192 3.09 -4.02 -0.18
N ASN A 193 4.14 -3.66 0.57
CA ASN A 193 5.50 -3.56 0.04
C ASN A 193 6.17 -4.92 -0.21
N SER A 194 5.66 -5.99 0.42
CA SER A 194 6.18 -7.36 0.25
C SER A 194 5.55 -8.12 -0.92
N ILE A 195 4.47 -7.59 -1.51
CA ILE A 195 3.80 -8.22 -2.65
C ILE A 195 4.50 -7.82 -3.94
N ASN A 196 4.90 -8.81 -4.75
CA ASN A 196 5.48 -8.57 -6.07
C ASN A 196 4.42 -7.97 -7.02
N PRO A 197 4.60 -6.75 -7.55
CA PRO A 197 3.66 -6.15 -8.50
C PRO A 197 3.43 -6.99 -9.77
N ASN A 198 4.42 -7.78 -10.20
CA ASN A 198 4.31 -8.66 -11.37
C ASN A 198 3.37 -9.87 -11.13
N ASP A 199 3.07 -10.22 -9.87
CA ASP A 199 2.11 -11.26 -9.53
C ASP A 199 0.66 -10.77 -9.56
N ILE A 200 0.41 -9.48 -9.78
CA ILE A 200 -0.93 -8.89 -9.72
C ILE A 200 -1.63 -9.00 -11.07
N ALA A 201 -2.88 -9.45 -11.04
CA ALA A 201 -3.80 -9.37 -12.17
C ALA A 201 -4.55 -8.05 -12.18
N THR A 202 -5.19 -7.68 -11.06
CA THR A 202 -5.91 -6.41 -10.87
C THR A 202 -5.76 -5.89 -9.44
N ALA A 203 -5.82 -4.56 -9.30
CA ALA A 203 -6.03 -3.87 -8.04
C ALA A 203 -7.33 -3.05 -8.15
N ASP A 204 -8.32 -3.42 -7.36
CA ASP A 204 -9.61 -2.75 -7.27
C ASP A 204 -9.63 -1.88 -6.02
N ILE A 205 -9.83 -0.57 -6.20
CA ILE A 205 -9.87 0.41 -5.11
C ILE A 205 -11.31 0.74 -4.79
N LEU A 206 -11.74 0.34 -3.60
CA LEU A 206 -13.07 0.58 -3.05
C LEU A 206 -13.01 1.81 -2.16
N LYS A 207 -13.46 2.96 -2.69
CA LYS A 207 -13.25 4.26 -2.04
C LYS A 207 -14.29 4.59 -0.96
N SER A 208 -15.43 3.92 -1.00
CA SER A 208 -16.61 4.27 -0.21
C SER A 208 -16.86 3.29 0.92
N ALA A 209 -17.36 3.80 2.04
CA ALA A 209 -17.93 3.00 3.10
C ALA A 209 -19.07 2.07 2.59
N GLY A 210 -19.84 2.49 1.57
CA GLY A 210 -20.84 1.66 0.91
C GLY A 210 -20.28 0.40 0.26
N SER A 211 -19.07 0.49 -0.31
CA SER A 211 -18.40 -0.65 -0.94
C SER A 211 -17.79 -1.63 0.06
N THR A 212 -17.59 -1.19 1.29
CA THR A 212 -16.90 -1.94 2.35
C THR A 212 -17.80 -2.21 3.57
N ALA A 213 -19.07 -1.84 3.51
CA ALA A 213 -20.02 -1.97 4.64
C ALA A 213 -20.09 -3.40 5.22
N ILE A 214 -19.91 -4.42 4.38
CA ILE A 214 -19.83 -5.82 4.82
C ILE A 214 -18.58 -6.14 5.65
N TYR A 215 -17.55 -5.27 5.62
CA TYR A 215 -16.36 -5.36 6.47
C TYR A 215 -16.45 -4.49 7.72
N GLY A 216 -17.61 -3.88 7.97
CA GLY A 216 -17.90 -3.14 9.21
C GLY A 216 -16.79 -2.15 9.55
N SER A 217 -16.22 -2.29 10.74
CA SER A 217 -15.18 -1.41 11.27
C SER A 217 -13.88 -1.43 10.47
N ASP A 218 -13.51 -2.54 9.85
CA ASP A 218 -12.26 -2.61 9.05
C ASP A 218 -12.36 -1.86 7.74
N GLY A 219 -13.57 -1.75 7.19
CA GLY A 219 -13.82 -1.13 5.90
C GLY A 219 -14.01 0.39 5.92
N VAL A 220 -13.93 1.04 7.08
CA VAL A 220 -14.23 2.48 7.26
C VAL A 220 -13.43 3.37 6.32
N ASN A 221 -12.15 3.07 6.09
CA ASN A 221 -11.23 3.85 5.24
C ASN A 221 -11.24 3.40 3.76
N GLY A 222 -12.20 2.54 3.36
CA GLY A 222 -12.18 1.89 2.07
C GLY A 222 -11.24 0.69 2.02
N ALA A 223 -11.01 0.13 0.83
CA ALA A 223 -10.15 -1.03 0.66
C ALA A 223 -9.39 -1.00 -0.66
N ILE A 224 -8.20 -1.60 -0.63
CA ILE A 224 -7.43 -1.99 -1.81
C ILE A 224 -7.55 -3.50 -1.93
N VAL A 225 -8.26 -3.96 -2.97
CA VAL A 225 -8.49 -5.38 -3.24
C VAL A 225 -7.56 -5.83 -4.34
N ILE A 226 -6.59 -6.65 -4.00
CA ILE A 226 -5.63 -7.21 -4.93
C ILE A 226 -6.08 -8.61 -5.33
N THR A 227 -6.28 -8.79 -6.63
CA THR A 227 -6.42 -10.11 -7.25
C THR A 227 -5.11 -10.46 -7.90
N THR A 228 -4.52 -11.57 -7.51
CA THR A 228 -3.23 -11.97 -8.05
C THR A 228 -3.39 -12.98 -9.18
N ARG A 229 -2.34 -13.11 -9.99
CA ARG A 229 -2.31 -14.04 -11.13
C ARG A 229 -2.48 -15.48 -10.67
N ARG A 230 -3.11 -16.27 -11.51
CA ARG A 230 -3.34 -17.72 -11.31
C ARG A 230 -2.74 -18.49 -12.47
N GLY A 231 -2.80 -19.81 -12.40
CA GLY A 231 -2.39 -20.68 -13.48
C GLY A 231 -3.08 -20.36 -14.82
N SER A 232 -2.36 -20.43 -15.91
CA SER A 232 -2.88 -20.22 -17.25
C SER A 232 -3.52 -21.49 -17.77
N LYS A 233 -4.83 -21.47 -18.06
CA LYS A 233 -5.56 -22.66 -18.54
C LYS A 233 -5.16 -23.10 -19.96
N ASN A 234 -4.59 -22.21 -20.76
CA ASN A 234 -4.39 -22.48 -22.19
C ASN A 234 -3.00 -23.00 -22.56
N ARG A 235 -1.94 -22.50 -21.93
CA ARG A 235 -0.56 -22.94 -22.20
C ARG A 235 0.32 -22.67 -20.97
N PRO A 236 1.33 -23.52 -20.70
CA PRO A 236 2.40 -23.17 -19.76
C PRO A 236 3.09 -21.89 -20.24
N GLN A 237 3.30 -20.95 -19.32
CA GLN A 237 3.99 -19.69 -19.58
C GLN A 237 5.14 -19.50 -18.61
N VAL A 238 6.30 -19.12 -19.13
CA VAL A 238 7.44 -18.64 -18.35
C VAL A 238 7.58 -17.15 -18.63
N SER A 239 7.74 -16.36 -17.59
CA SER A 239 8.04 -14.94 -17.71
C SER A 239 9.29 -14.63 -16.90
N VAL A 240 10.23 -13.90 -17.51
CA VAL A 240 11.42 -13.38 -16.86
C VAL A 240 11.43 -11.88 -17.08
N SER A 241 11.63 -11.11 -16.03
CA SER A 241 11.71 -9.66 -16.06
C SER A 241 12.92 -9.21 -15.25
N HIS A 242 13.68 -8.29 -15.81
CA HIS A 242 14.75 -7.60 -15.09
C HIS A 242 14.57 -6.10 -15.26
N ALA A 243 14.77 -5.34 -14.18
CA ALA A 243 14.69 -3.89 -14.20
C ALA A 243 15.79 -3.30 -13.32
N VAL A 244 16.39 -2.22 -13.81
CA VAL A 244 17.33 -1.39 -13.07
C VAL A 244 16.74 0.01 -12.99
N GLN A 245 16.71 0.58 -11.78
CA GLN A 245 16.27 1.96 -11.54
C GLN A 245 17.40 2.73 -10.88
N PHE A 246 17.50 4.00 -11.24
CA PHE A 246 18.40 4.96 -10.62
C PHE A 246 17.58 6.05 -9.95
N GLU A 247 17.96 6.42 -8.74
CA GLU A 247 17.30 7.43 -7.94
C GLU A 247 18.30 8.47 -7.47
N SER A 248 17.98 9.74 -7.64
CA SER A 248 18.84 10.83 -7.17
C SER A 248 18.01 11.91 -6.49
N ILE A 249 18.63 12.59 -5.53
CA ILE A 249 18.02 13.78 -4.90
C ILE A 249 17.85 14.85 -5.96
N ASN A 250 16.62 15.27 -6.23
CA ASN A 250 16.30 16.27 -7.25
C ASN A 250 15.98 17.63 -6.65
N TYR A 251 15.19 17.65 -5.58
CA TYR A 251 14.78 18.87 -4.91
C TYR A 251 15.57 19.07 -3.63
N MET A 252 16.19 20.24 -3.51
CA MET A 252 16.73 20.77 -2.26
C MET A 252 16.19 22.19 -2.09
N PRO A 253 16.03 22.68 -0.85
CA PRO A 253 15.73 24.07 -0.61
C PRO A 253 16.73 24.99 -1.33
N GLN A 254 16.30 26.16 -1.70
CA GLN A 254 17.21 27.19 -2.18
C GLN A 254 17.99 27.74 -0.99
N PHE A 255 19.28 27.49 -0.98
CA PHE A 255 20.19 28.03 0.02
C PHE A 255 20.72 29.38 -0.45
N GLN A 256 20.97 30.27 0.48
CA GLN A 256 21.66 31.52 0.19
C GLN A 256 23.10 31.21 -0.27
N ASN A 257 23.65 32.00 -1.17
CA ASN A 257 24.94 31.80 -1.80
C ASN A 257 25.83 33.04 -1.80
N ARG A 258 25.53 34.00 -0.95
CA ARG A 258 26.20 35.29 -0.89
C ARG A 258 27.11 35.43 0.31
N TRP A 259 26.71 34.92 1.48
CA TRP A 259 27.44 35.02 2.73
C TRP A 259 27.90 33.64 3.21
N GLY A 260 29.10 33.61 3.83
CA GLY A 260 29.66 32.38 4.40
C GLY A 260 29.50 32.27 5.91
N SER A 261 30.31 31.46 6.57
CA SER A 261 30.27 31.18 8.01
C SER A 261 30.37 32.43 8.85
N GLY A 262 29.56 32.51 9.89
CA GLY A 262 29.55 33.56 10.88
C GLY A 262 28.15 33.97 11.30
N TYR A 263 28.03 34.62 12.46
CA TYR A 263 26.79 35.21 12.98
C TYR A 263 27.02 36.55 13.67
N ALA A 264 28.28 36.84 14.07
CA ALA A 264 28.63 38.10 14.69
C ALA A 264 28.65 39.25 13.66
N GLN A 265 28.49 40.44 14.13
CA GLN A 265 28.59 41.67 13.32
C GLN A 265 29.76 42.54 13.82
N ASP A 266 30.38 43.21 12.88
CA ASP A 266 31.37 44.25 13.23
C ASP A 266 30.66 45.51 13.78
N GLY A 267 31.45 46.49 14.22
CA GLY A 267 30.91 47.75 14.74
C GLY A 267 30.09 48.58 13.76
N ASN A 268 30.03 48.17 12.46
CA ASN A 268 29.27 48.80 11.40
C ASN A 268 28.03 47.98 11.00
N GLY A 269 27.81 46.85 11.69
CA GLY A 269 26.70 45.96 11.39
C GLY A 269 26.91 44.97 10.24
N ASN A 270 28.14 44.82 9.74
CA ASN A 270 28.49 43.83 8.74
C ASN A 270 28.76 42.51 9.41
N GLY A 271 28.36 41.40 8.80
CA GLY A 271 28.71 40.06 9.24
C GLY A 271 30.21 39.83 9.26
N THR A 272 30.70 39.06 10.21
CA THR A 272 32.13 38.70 10.33
C THR A 272 32.30 37.23 10.05
N TYR A 273 33.39 36.85 9.40
CA TYR A 273 33.75 35.48 9.14
C TYR A 273 34.21 34.78 10.41
N GLU A 274 33.61 33.64 10.68
CA GLU A 274 33.98 32.74 11.79
C GLU A 274 34.23 31.33 11.23
N PRO A 275 35.47 30.84 11.26
CA PRO A 275 35.89 29.63 10.57
C PRO A 275 35.19 28.34 11.01
N HIS A 276 34.68 28.29 12.23
CA HIS A 276 34.04 27.11 12.85
C HIS A 276 32.53 27.23 12.98
N GLU A 277 31.93 28.33 12.47
CA GLU A 277 30.51 28.60 12.64
C GLU A 277 29.67 27.99 11.56
N GLN A 278 28.58 27.34 11.92
CA GLN A 278 27.63 26.76 10.96
C GLN A 278 26.64 27.79 10.40
N GLN A 279 26.37 28.86 11.10
CA GLN A 279 25.48 29.91 10.62
C GLN A 279 26.12 30.61 9.45
N SER A 280 25.33 30.96 8.44
CA SER A 280 25.81 31.55 7.19
C SER A 280 25.40 33.02 7.08
N TRP A 281 25.77 33.81 8.11
CA TRP A 281 25.54 35.24 8.22
C TRP A 281 26.83 36.03 8.42
N GLY A 282 27.98 35.42 8.05
CA GLY A 282 29.28 36.11 8.03
C GLY A 282 29.39 37.13 6.90
N ASP A 283 30.60 37.51 6.52
CA ASP A 283 30.83 38.43 5.39
C ASP A 283 30.58 37.77 4.03
N GLU A 284 30.50 38.63 3.00
CA GLU A 284 30.28 38.16 1.65
C GLU A 284 31.45 37.33 1.10
N PHE A 285 31.14 36.35 0.25
CA PHE A 285 32.16 35.60 -0.48
C PHE A 285 32.99 36.49 -1.41
N ASP A 286 34.30 36.51 -1.17
CA ASP A 286 35.26 37.33 -1.89
C ASP A 286 36.30 36.53 -2.70
N GLY A 287 36.27 35.21 -2.59
CA GLY A 287 37.21 34.33 -3.29
C GLY A 287 38.59 34.25 -2.66
N SER A 288 38.85 34.90 -1.53
CA SER A 288 40.11 34.79 -0.79
C SER A 288 40.34 33.41 -0.22
N ILE A 289 41.56 33.08 0.14
CA ILE A 289 41.86 31.87 0.90
C ILE A 289 41.70 32.17 2.38
N ARG A 290 40.82 31.42 3.03
CA ARG A 290 40.56 31.59 4.47
C ARG A 290 40.68 30.29 5.24
N GLN A 291 40.92 30.38 6.52
CA GLN A 291 40.92 29.26 7.45
C GLN A 291 39.50 28.63 7.48
N LEU A 292 39.40 27.30 7.54
CA LEU A 292 38.16 26.57 7.83
C LEU A 292 38.36 25.72 9.06
N GLY A 293 37.44 25.82 10.02
CA GLY A 293 37.55 25.20 11.33
C GLY A 293 38.68 25.83 12.19
N ASP A 294 38.95 25.21 13.32
CA ASP A 294 39.99 25.68 14.25
C ASP A 294 41.37 25.17 13.83
N PRO A 295 42.47 25.84 14.27
CA PRO A 295 43.81 25.30 14.10
C PRO A 295 43.95 23.94 14.75
N GLY A 296 44.82 23.09 14.25
CA GLY A 296 45.24 21.83 14.86
C GLY A 296 46.16 22.03 16.06
N PRO A 297 46.51 20.95 16.80
CA PRO A 297 47.27 21.00 18.04
C PRO A 297 48.68 21.56 17.92
N ASN A 298 49.30 21.51 16.72
CA ASN A 298 50.61 22.07 16.43
C ASN A 298 50.52 23.34 15.61
N GLY A 299 49.33 23.97 15.56
CA GLY A 299 49.07 25.18 14.77
C GLY A 299 48.82 24.95 13.29
N GLU A 300 48.49 23.72 12.89
CA GLU A 300 48.08 23.43 11.48
C GLU A 300 46.80 24.19 11.17
N ILE A 301 46.80 24.89 10.04
CA ILE A 301 45.61 25.63 9.55
C ILE A 301 45.13 25.00 8.28
N TYR A 302 43.88 24.53 8.28
CA TYR A 302 43.17 24.14 7.07
C TYR A 302 42.62 25.38 6.40
N THR A 303 42.92 25.56 5.12
CA THR A 303 42.46 26.71 4.35
C THR A 303 41.60 26.29 3.18
N GLN A 304 40.58 27.09 2.91
CA GLN A 304 39.64 26.89 1.83
C GLN A 304 39.38 28.21 1.10
N LYS A 305 39.07 28.11 -0.21
CA LYS A 305 38.63 29.27 -0.96
C LYS A 305 37.28 29.74 -0.40
N TYR A 306 37.18 30.99 0.01
CA TYR A 306 35.96 31.59 0.53
C TYR A 306 35.03 31.94 -0.60
N ALA A 307 34.34 30.91 -1.13
CA ALA A 307 33.42 31.00 -2.26
C ALA A 307 32.34 29.93 -2.09
N TYR A 308 31.14 30.21 -2.60
CA TYR A 308 30.06 29.24 -2.59
C TYR A 308 30.41 28.02 -3.46
N LEU A 309 30.33 26.82 -2.87
CA LEU A 309 30.54 25.53 -3.53
C LEU A 309 29.21 25.00 -4.07
N GLN A 310 28.95 25.25 -5.34
CA GLN A 310 27.70 24.87 -5.95
C GLN A 310 27.51 23.35 -5.96
N GLY A 311 26.34 22.87 -5.46
CA GLY A 311 25.94 21.47 -5.50
C GLY A 311 26.60 20.61 -4.44
N GLU A 312 27.44 21.14 -3.54
CA GLU A 312 28.19 20.38 -2.53
C GLU A 312 27.27 19.58 -1.62
N ARG A 313 26.23 20.21 -1.09
CA ARG A 313 25.23 19.55 -0.23
C ARG A 313 24.55 18.37 -0.94
N ARG A 314 24.32 18.48 -2.27
CA ARG A 314 23.71 17.41 -3.06
C ARG A 314 24.69 16.24 -3.28
N ARG A 315 25.96 16.51 -3.42
CA ARG A 315 27.02 15.50 -3.64
C ARG A 315 27.23 14.58 -2.46
N PHE A 316 26.76 14.95 -1.26
CA PHE A 316 26.73 14.05 -0.11
C PHE A 316 25.90 12.78 -0.41
N TYR A 317 24.81 12.93 -1.16
CA TYR A 317 23.90 11.81 -1.44
C TYR A 317 24.38 11.04 -2.68
N ASP A 318 24.38 9.72 -2.55
CA ASP A 318 24.66 8.80 -3.64
C ASP A 318 23.52 8.77 -4.68
N VAL A 319 23.80 8.26 -5.86
CA VAL A 319 22.78 7.80 -6.77
C VAL A 319 22.33 6.41 -6.29
N GLY A 320 21.13 6.36 -5.74
CA GLY A 320 20.49 5.11 -5.32
C GLY A 320 20.26 4.19 -6.52
N THR A 321 20.33 2.89 -6.30
CA THR A 321 20.10 1.89 -7.34
C THR A 321 19.16 0.81 -6.85
N THR A 322 18.21 0.43 -7.69
CA THR A 322 17.33 -0.72 -7.45
C THR A 322 17.47 -1.71 -8.60
N ASN A 323 17.92 -2.93 -8.29
CA ASN A 323 18.00 -4.04 -9.22
C ASN A 323 16.91 -5.05 -8.88
N GLN A 324 15.98 -5.28 -9.79
CA GLN A 324 14.87 -6.21 -9.61
C GLN A 324 14.90 -7.29 -10.66
N THR A 325 14.81 -8.54 -10.24
CA THR A 325 14.67 -9.70 -11.12
C THR A 325 13.47 -10.52 -10.67
N ASP A 326 12.58 -10.81 -11.60
CA ASP A 326 11.37 -11.60 -11.40
C ASP A 326 11.34 -12.76 -12.37
N VAL A 327 10.97 -13.92 -11.88
CA VAL A 327 10.74 -15.12 -12.69
C VAL A 327 9.40 -15.71 -12.30
N SER A 328 8.57 -16.05 -13.27
CA SER A 328 7.31 -16.74 -12.99
C SER A 328 7.05 -17.87 -13.98
N PHE A 329 6.40 -18.92 -13.48
CA PHE A 329 5.89 -20.04 -14.24
C PHE A 329 4.41 -20.23 -13.93
N SER A 330 3.60 -20.35 -14.96
CA SER A 330 2.16 -20.60 -14.82
C SER A 330 1.73 -21.74 -15.75
N THR A 331 0.88 -22.61 -15.23
CA THR A 331 0.21 -23.68 -15.98
C THR A 331 -1.22 -23.84 -15.45
N GLY A 332 -2.02 -24.72 -16.01
CA GLY A 332 -3.46 -24.82 -15.73
C GLY A 332 -3.85 -24.78 -14.25
N ASP A 333 -3.16 -25.54 -13.43
CA ASP A 333 -3.46 -25.72 -12.01
C ASP A 333 -2.49 -24.95 -11.07
N PHE A 334 -1.34 -24.45 -11.58
CA PHE A 334 -0.26 -23.91 -10.76
C PHE A 334 0.24 -22.53 -11.23
N TYR A 335 0.63 -21.74 -10.28
CA TYR A 335 1.43 -20.52 -10.47
C TYR A 335 2.59 -20.52 -9.48
N LEU A 336 3.79 -20.30 -9.94
CA LEU A 336 5.00 -20.15 -9.13
C LEU A 336 5.72 -18.89 -9.57
N SER A 337 6.12 -18.03 -8.64
CA SER A 337 7.00 -16.91 -8.93
C SER A 337 8.10 -16.74 -7.90
N GLY A 338 9.20 -16.15 -8.33
CA GLY A 338 10.33 -15.74 -7.50
C GLY A 338 10.72 -14.32 -7.83
N GLN A 339 11.09 -13.55 -6.81
CA GLN A 339 11.56 -12.18 -6.93
C GLN A 339 12.84 -11.98 -6.12
N ASN A 340 13.81 -11.26 -6.68
CA ASN A 340 14.92 -10.67 -5.96
C ASN A 340 14.98 -9.17 -6.26
N VAL A 341 15.06 -8.35 -5.19
CA VAL A 341 15.21 -6.88 -5.28
C VAL A 341 16.37 -6.47 -4.40
N ASP A 342 17.40 -5.86 -4.98
CA ASP A 342 18.53 -5.29 -4.26
C ASP A 342 18.47 -3.75 -4.39
N ILE A 343 18.38 -3.05 -3.27
CA ILE A 343 18.25 -1.60 -3.19
C ILE A 343 19.47 -1.04 -2.45
N LYS A 344 20.15 -0.08 -3.08
CA LYS A 344 21.09 0.84 -2.45
C LYS A 344 20.42 2.20 -2.38
N GLY A 345 20.38 2.80 -1.21
CA GLY A 345 19.70 4.08 -0.97
C GLY A 345 20.50 5.27 -1.48
N THR A 346 19.87 6.44 -1.41
CA THR A 346 20.57 7.72 -1.68
C THR A 346 21.42 8.18 -0.49
N VAL A 347 21.10 7.74 0.73
CA VAL A 347 22.01 7.93 1.88
C VAL A 347 23.14 6.91 1.76
N PRO A 348 24.42 7.37 1.74
CA PRO A 348 25.54 6.47 1.58
C PRO A 348 25.57 5.35 2.63
N GLY A 349 25.72 4.10 2.17
CA GLY A 349 25.75 2.92 3.04
C GLY A 349 24.41 2.27 3.36
N ASP A 350 23.29 2.91 3.06
CA ASP A 350 21.97 2.32 3.26
C ASP A 350 21.63 1.29 2.17
N LYS A 351 21.16 0.13 2.61
CA LYS A 351 20.83 -0.98 1.69
C LYS A 351 19.68 -1.83 2.22
N ASN A 352 18.95 -2.42 1.27
CA ASN A 352 17.87 -3.36 1.54
C ASN A 352 17.84 -4.42 0.45
N THR A 353 17.71 -5.68 0.83
CA THR A 353 17.51 -6.80 -0.10
C THR A 353 16.20 -7.48 0.24
N ARG A 354 15.35 -7.68 -0.77
CA ARG A 354 14.08 -8.39 -0.64
C ARG A 354 14.04 -9.59 -1.56
N ARG A 355 13.67 -10.76 -1.02
CA ARG A 355 13.54 -12.01 -1.77
C ARG A 355 12.18 -12.63 -1.47
N GLY A 356 11.42 -12.89 -2.50
CA GLY A 356 10.06 -13.42 -2.39
C GLY A 356 9.85 -14.66 -3.23
N ILE A 357 9.00 -15.55 -2.74
CA ILE A 357 8.51 -16.73 -3.49
C ILE A 357 6.99 -16.79 -3.28
N THR A 358 6.25 -16.96 -4.38
CA THR A 358 4.79 -17.17 -4.37
C THR A 358 4.48 -18.50 -5.02
N PHE A 359 3.69 -19.32 -4.35
CA PHE A 359 3.15 -20.57 -4.88
C PHE A 359 1.64 -20.57 -4.77
N LYS A 360 0.96 -20.95 -5.87
CA LYS A 360 -0.49 -21.09 -5.92
C LYS A 360 -0.85 -22.38 -6.61
N ALA A 361 -1.87 -23.03 -6.08
CA ALA A 361 -2.48 -24.21 -6.67
C ALA A 361 -3.99 -24.08 -6.61
N GLU A 362 -4.67 -24.50 -7.67
CA GLU A 362 -6.12 -24.53 -7.76
C GLU A 362 -6.57 -25.82 -8.44
N LYS A 363 -7.52 -26.50 -7.82
CA LYS A 363 -8.11 -27.72 -8.40
C LYS A 363 -9.61 -27.70 -8.24
N GLU A 364 -10.29 -28.00 -9.33
CA GLU A 364 -11.74 -28.15 -9.37
C GLU A 364 -12.08 -29.63 -9.67
N TYR A 365 -12.96 -30.19 -8.86
CA TYR A 365 -13.48 -31.53 -9.02
C TYR A 365 -15.00 -31.52 -8.81
N ASN A 366 -15.73 -31.70 -9.88
CA ASN A 366 -17.22 -31.66 -9.89
C ASN A 366 -17.76 -30.35 -9.28
N ARG A 367 -18.37 -30.47 -8.10
CA ARG A 367 -18.98 -29.36 -7.35
C ARG A 367 -18.03 -28.72 -6.34
N PHE A 368 -16.85 -29.26 -6.19
CA PHE A 368 -15.88 -28.85 -5.20
C PHE A 368 -14.67 -28.21 -5.87
N LYS A 369 -14.26 -27.08 -5.33
CA LYS A 369 -13.05 -26.38 -5.75
C LYS A 369 -12.20 -26.07 -4.53
N ALA A 370 -10.92 -26.43 -4.58
CA ALA A 370 -9.93 -26.11 -3.57
C ALA A 370 -8.85 -25.20 -4.17
N SER A 371 -8.43 -24.21 -3.44
CA SER A 371 -7.29 -23.38 -3.80
C SER A 371 -6.37 -23.13 -2.60
N LEU A 372 -5.09 -23.08 -2.87
CA LEU A 372 -4.01 -22.78 -1.93
C LEU A 372 -3.17 -21.64 -2.50
N ASP A 373 -2.86 -20.66 -1.68
CA ASP A 373 -1.94 -19.56 -1.97
C ASP A 373 -0.96 -19.45 -0.80
N VAL A 374 0.33 -19.54 -1.06
CA VAL A 374 1.39 -19.39 -0.06
C VAL A 374 2.44 -18.44 -0.61
N ARG A 375 2.80 -17.45 0.18
CA ARG A 375 3.85 -16.49 -0.12
C ARG A 375 4.81 -16.42 1.05
N TYR A 376 6.07 -16.40 0.74
CA TYR A 376 7.13 -16.10 1.67
C TYR A 376 7.95 -14.93 1.12
N ASN A 377 8.23 -13.96 1.96
CA ASN A 377 9.09 -12.83 1.65
C ASN A 377 10.09 -12.64 2.76
N GLN A 378 11.35 -12.48 2.41
CA GLN A 378 12.43 -12.14 3.32
C GLN A 378 13.01 -10.78 2.93
N GLN A 379 13.14 -9.90 3.89
CA GLN A 379 13.78 -8.60 3.77
C GLN A 379 14.98 -8.52 4.70
N LYS A 380 16.14 -8.09 4.20
CA LYS A 380 17.34 -7.80 4.99
C LYS A 380 17.78 -6.38 4.73
N TYR A 381 18.08 -5.66 5.77
CA TYR A 381 18.45 -4.25 5.65
C TYR A 381 19.58 -3.87 6.59
N ASN A 382 20.27 -2.79 6.22
CA ASN A 382 21.22 -2.07 7.04
C ASN A 382 21.06 -0.59 6.70
N VAL A 383 20.54 0.19 7.64
CA VAL A 383 20.17 1.59 7.43
C VAL A 383 20.62 2.47 8.59
N THR A 384 20.83 3.74 8.30
CA THR A 384 21.01 4.71 9.38
C THR A 384 19.70 4.96 10.13
N THR A 385 19.78 5.22 11.43
CA THR A 385 18.63 5.66 12.25
C THR A 385 18.56 7.17 12.41
N SER A 386 19.50 7.92 11.83
CA SER A 386 19.70 9.34 12.08
C SER A 386 19.42 10.24 10.86
N ASN A 387 18.43 9.91 10.04
CA ASN A 387 18.12 10.66 8.80
C ASN A 387 17.89 12.16 9.05
N THR A 388 17.22 12.52 10.15
CA THR A 388 16.96 13.93 10.49
C THR A 388 18.25 14.68 10.82
N LEU A 389 19.14 14.07 11.60
CA LEU A 389 20.43 14.67 11.94
C LEU A 389 21.36 14.77 10.72
N ILE A 390 21.33 13.76 9.83
CA ILE A 390 22.05 13.81 8.55
C ILE A 390 21.57 14.99 7.72
N TRP A 391 20.24 15.11 7.56
CA TRP A 391 19.67 16.24 6.82
C TRP A 391 20.05 17.58 7.45
N TYR A 392 19.99 17.69 8.79
CA TYR A 392 20.39 18.88 9.51
C TYR A 392 21.86 19.22 9.22
N GLY A 393 22.79 18.27 9.38
CA GLY A 393 24.21 18.48 9.08
C GLY A 393 24.52 18.85 7.63
N VAL A 394 23.73 18.30 6.66
CA VAL A 394 23.85 18.70 5.25
C VAL A 394 23.29 20.09 5.02
N ALA A 395 22.14 20.42 5.59
CA ALA A 395 21.44 21.68 5.34
C ALA A 395 22.15 22.86 6.01
N SER A 396 22.67 22.66 7.23
CA SER A 396 23.36 23.70 8.00
C SER A 396 24.81 23.93 7.56
N ALA A 397 25.41 23.05 6.73
CA ALA A 397 26.75 23.28 6.22
C ALA A 397 26.87 24.62 5.48
N PRO A 398 27.78 25.52 5.88
CA PRO A 398 28.00 26.79 5.17
C PRO A 398 28.43 26.59 3.73
N GLY A 399 28.14 27.59 2.89
CA GLY A 399 28.31 27.48 1.46
C GLY A 399 29.74 27.23 0.94
N GLN A 400 30.76 27.57 1.71
CA GLN A 400 32.18 27.37 1.35
C GLN A 400 32.77 26.05 1.84
N VAL A 401 32.00 25.25 2.61
CA VAL A 401 32.51 24.01 3.19
C VAL A 401 32.55 22.90 2.16
N PRO A 402 33.70 22.28 1.88
CA PRO A 402 33.81 21.12 1.01
C PRO A 402 33.36 19.84 1.75
N LEU A 403 32.04 19.72 1.94
CA LEU A 403 31.44 18.69 2.77
C LEU A 403 31.87 17.28 2.38
N THR A 404 32.01 17.05 1.07
CA THR A 404 32.35 15.73 0.54
C THR A 404 33.82 15.34 0.73
N ASP A 405 34.71 16.28 1.05
CA ASP A 405 36.11 15.96 1.36
C ASP A 405 36.25 15.22 2.68
N PHE A 406 35.27 15.32 3.58
CA PHE A 406 35.27 14.69 4.89
C PHE A 406 34.60 13.32 4.93
N TRP A 407 34.43 12.65 3.80
CA TRP A 407 33.80 11.34 3.68
C TRP A 407 34.50 10.24 4.49
N ASP A 408 35.85 10.32 4.58
CA ASP A 408 36.68 9.37 5.37
C ASP A 408 36.97 9.91 6.77
N TRP A 409 35.89 10.28 7.46
CA TRP A 409 35.97 10.88 8.80
C TRP A 409 36.72 10.03 9.82
N ARG A 410 36.85 8.71 9.62
CA ARG A 410 37.57 7.82 10.54
C ARG A 410 39.08 8.03 10.47
N ASN A 411 39.62 8.35 9.35
CA ASN A 411 41.06 8.55 9.11
C ASN A 411 41.43 10.03 9.00
N ASP A 412 40.51 10.92 8.73
CA ASP A 412 40.78 12.38 8.75
C ASP A 412 40.73 12.89 10.19
N VAL A 413 41.89 13.21 10.74
CA VAL A 413 42.02 13.69 12.11
C VAL A 413 41.22 14.95 12.41
N ARG A 414 40.92 15.76 11.39
CA ARG A 414 40.10 16.99 11.52
C ARG A 414 38.61 16.68 11.64
N ALA A 415 38.14 15.58 11.04
CA ALA A 415 36.74 15.14 11.06
C ALA A 415 36.46 14.11 12.14
N SER A 416 37.49 13.41 12.65
CA SER A 416 37.35 12.40 13.69
C SER A 416 37.25 13.03 15.07
N PRO A 417 36.24 12.68 15.89
CA PRO A 417 36.16 13.12 17.28
C PRO A 417 37.37 12.73 18.09
N ASN A 418 37.98 11.56 17.81
CA ASN A 418 39.17 11.07 18.51
C ASN A 418 40.45 11.78 18.03
N GLY A 419 40.39 12.52 16.92
CA GLY A 419 41.46 13.40 16.48
C GLY A 419 41.34 14.79 17.10
N TYR A 420 41.59 15.81 16.32
CA TYR A 420 41.43 17.17 16.82
C TYR A 420 40.16 17.90 16.38
N TYR A 421 39.27 17.26 15.65
CA TYR A 421 37.93 17.68 15.28
C TYR A 421 37.75 19.20 15.12
N THR A 422 38.29 19.76 14.03
CA THR A 422 38.35 21.20 13.83
C THR A 422 37.39 21.70 12.71
N LEU A 423 36.42 20.89 12.34
CA LEU A 423 35.46 21.24 11.29
C LEU A 423 34.54 22.39 11.74
N TYR A 424 33.88 22.96 10.74
CA TYR A 424 32.93 24.06 10.87
C TYR A 424 31.74 23.78 11.85
N LEU A 425 31.45 22.50 12.15
CA LEU A 425 30.42 22.10 13.13
C LEU A 425 30.98 21.74 14.51
N SER A 426 32.21 22.10 14.80
CA SER A 426 32.96 21.61 15.96
C SER A 426 32.29 21.81 17.31
N ASN A 427 31.44 22.79 17.46
CA ASN A 427 30.78 23.11 18.74
C ASN A 427 29.29 22.79 18.79
N GLN A 428 28.66 22.36 17.70
CA GLN A 428 27.20 22.13 17.67
C GLN A 428 26.78 20.78 17.09
N GLU A 429 27.37 20.34 15.95
CA GLU A 429 26.91 19.18 15.22
C GLU A 429 28.05 18.27 14.74
N TYR A 430 27.72 17.04 14.41
CA TYR A 430 28.64 16.12 13.76
C TYR A 430 28.48 16.18 12.23
N THR A 431 29.57 15.82 11.52
CA THR A 431 29.45 15.70 10.07
C THR A 431 28.41 14.65 9.69
N PRO A 432 27.67 14.82 8.60
CA PRO A 432 26.66 13.84 8.19
C PRO A 432 27.27 12.46 7.85
N TYR A 433 28.54 12.41 7.43
CA TYR A 433 29.25 11.15 7.22
C TYR A 433 29.50 10.38 8.51
N PHE A 434 29.88 11.10 9.57
CA PHE A 434 30.00 10.53 10.93
C PHE A 434 28.65 10.01 11.39
N THR A 435 27.63 10.86 11.34
CA THR A 435 26.28 10.58 11.84
C THR A 435 25.64 9.35 11.19
N LYS A 436 25.82 9.17 9.87
CA LYS A 436 25.26 8.00 9.15
C LYS A 436 25.89 6.67 9.54
N ASP A 437 27.18 6.71 9.96
CA ASP A 437 27.92 5.47 10.22
C ASP A 437 27.78 4.98 11.65
N ILE A 438 27.72 5.90 12.62
CA ILE A 438 27.70 5.50 14.05
C ILE A 438 26.33 4.98 14.52
N ASN A 439 25.25 5.33 13.83
CA ASN A 439 23.89 4.95 14.21
C ASN A 439 23.29 4.04 13.15
N ARG A 440 23.27 2.74 13.43
CA ARG A 440 22.80 1.74 12.43
C ARG A 440 21.67 0.87 12.97
N ASP A 441 20.71 0.55 12.12
CA ASP A 441 19.72 -0.50 12.30
C ASP A 441 19.97 -1.60 11.27
N ILE A 442 20.32 -2.78 11.77
CA ILE A 442 20.57 -3.97 10.95
C ILE A 442 19.51 -4.99 11.28
N GLY A 443 18.70 -5.35 10.31
CA GLY A 443 17.57 -6.22 10.57
C GLY A 443 17.21 -7.17 9.44
N LYS A 444 16.33 -8.09 9.82
CA LYS A 444 15.75 -9.09 8.95
C LYS A 444 14.28 -9.25 9.29
N THR A 445 13.43 -9.20 8.27
CA THR A 445 12.00 -9.51 8.37
C THR A 445 11.69 -10.73 7.53
N ASP A 446 10.98 -11.68 8.11
CA ASP A 446 10.42 -12.83 7.42
C ASP A 446 8.89 -12.74 7.46
N ASP A 447 8.25 -12.60 6.29
CA ASP A 447 6.81 -12.52 6.12
C ASP A 447 6.29 -13.81 5.48
N ILE A 448 5.26 -14.39 6.07
CA ILE A 448 4.53 -15.53 5.51
C ILE A 448 3.06 -15.15 5.36
N PHE A 449 2.52 -15.36 4.20
CA PHE A 449 1.09 -15.28 3.94
C PHE A 449 0.60 -16.62 3.39
N GLY A 450 -0.47 -17.17 3.98
CA GLY A 450 -1.13 -18.38 3.53
C GLY A 450 -2.64 -18.19 3.43
N ASN A 451 -3.23 -18.72 2.36
CA ASN A 451 -4.67 -18.72 2.14
C ASN A 451 -5.11 -20.08 1.59
N ILE A 452 -6.07 -20.69 2.25
CA ILE A 452 -6.74 -21.91 1.78
C ILE A 452 -8.21 -21.57 1.58
N GLU A 453 -8.75 -21.85 0.41
CA GLU A 453 -10.15 -21.63 0.09
C GLU A 453 -10.80 -22.91 -0.43
N PHE A 454 -11.96 -23.22 0.12
CA PHE A 454 -12.83 -24.30 -0.34
C PHE A 454 -14.15 -23.71 -0.81
N LYS A 455 -14.55 -24.03 -2.04
CA LYS A 455 -15.84 -23.70 -2.60
C LYS A 455 -16.63 -24.96 -2.92
N TYR A 456 -17.87 -24.99 -2.50
CA TYR A 456 -18.80 -26.08 -2.79
C TYR A 456 -20.07 -25.56 -3.42
N LYS A 457 -20.38 -26.04 -4.62
CA LYS A 457 -21.61 -25.72 -5.34
C LYS A 457 -22.71 -26.62 -4.80
N ALA A 458 -23.37 -26.19 -3.73
CA ALA A 458 -24.39 -26.97 -3.03
C ALA A 458 -25.64 -27.16 -3.91
N ALA A 459 -26.04 -26.12 -4.66
CA ALA A 459 -27.11 -26.14 -5.65
C ALA A 459 -26.75 -25.24 -6.83
N SER A 460 -27.53 -25.27 -7.91
CA SER A 460 -27.33 -24.35 -9.06
C SER A 460 -27.42 -22.87 -8.67
N TRP A 461 -28.08 -22.58 -7.57
CA TRP A 461 -28.32 -21.23 -7.05
C TRP A 461 -27.59 -20.93 -5.73
N LEU A 462 -26.83 -21.90 -5.12
CA LEU A 462 -26.17 -21.75 -3.84
C LEU A 462 -24.74 -22.25 -3.89
N ASN A 463 -23.80 -21.35 -3.59
CA ASN A 463 -22.40 -21.68 -3.39
C ASN A 463 -22.02 -21.43 -1.93
N LEU A 464 -21.32 -22.38 -1.33
CA LEU A 464 -20.73 -22.25 -0.01
C LEU A 464 -19.22 -22.05 -0.17
N THR A 465 -18.67 -21.07 0.53
CA THR A 465 -17.22 -20.80 0.52
C THR A 465 -16.72 -20.77 1.96
N TYR A 466 -15.68 -21.54 2.21
CA TYR A 466 -14.89 -21.41 3.44
C TYR A 466 -13.47 -20.98 3.08
N ARG A 467 -12.96 -19.96 3.80
CA ARG A 467 -11.62 -19.43 3.57
C ARG A 467 -10.90 -19.28 4.89
N LEU A 468 -9.67 -19.77 4.94
CA LEU A 468 -8.76 -19.62 6.07
C LEU A 468 -7.52 -18.89 5.61
N GLY A 469 -7.29 -17.71 6.15
CA GLY A 469 -6.11 -16.87 5.88
C GLY A 469 -5.21 -16.77 7.11
N LEU A 470 -3.91 -16.89 6.89
CA LEU A 470 -2.88 -16.69 7.90
C LEU A 470 -1.85 -15.70 7.38
N SER A 471 -1.51 -14.68 8.17
CA SER A 471 -0.34 -13.85 7.94
C SER A 471 0.53 -13.82 9.18
N VAL A 472 1.84 -13.98 8.98
CA VAL A 472 2.86 -13.95 10.04
C VAL A 472 3.97 -13.02 9.59
N SER A 473 4.40 -12.12 10.47
CA SER A 473 5.60 -11.32 10.30
C SER A 473 6.50 -11.49 11.52
N ASN A 474 7.76 -11.69 11.26
CA ASN A 474 8.79 -11.79 12.30
C ASN A 474 9.98 -10.92 11.92
N THR A 475 10.17 -9.81 12.65
CA THR A 475 11.28 -8.89 12.45
C THR A 475 12.24 -9.00 13.60
N GLY A 476 13.47 -9.39 13.32
CA GLY A 476 14.60 -9.29 14.24
C GLY A 476 15.51 -8.16 13.79
N SER A 477 15.78 -7.18 14.66
CA SER A 477 16.75 -6.13 14.35
C SER A 477 17.62 -5.77 15.53
N THR A 478 18.77 -5.18 15.21
CA THR A 478 19.73 -4.67 16.16
C THR A 478 20.06 -3.23 15.79
N VAL A 479 19.65 -2.31 16.65
CA VAL A 479 20.03 -0.91 16.58
C VAL A 479 21.29 -0.73 17.40
N THR A 480 22.31 -0.15 16.79
CA THR A 480 23.60 0.10 17.42
C THR A 480 23.98 1.57 17.35
N LYS A 481 24.68 2.03 18.38
CA LYS A 481 25.39 3.31 18.40
C LYS A 481 26.84 3.05 18.76
N GLU A 482 27.75 3.41 17.86
CA GLU A 482 29.18 3.24 18.12
C GLU A 482 29.66 4.25 19.21
N PRO A 483 30.60 3.86 20.07
CA PRO A 483 31.17 4.78 21.04
C PRO A 483 32.16 5.71 20.37
N PHE A 484 32.25 6.92 20.88
CA PHE A 484 33.35 7.83 20.58
C PHE A 484 33.59 8.76 21.75
N SER A 485 34.79 9.33 21.81
CA SER A 485 35.13 10.39 22.72
C SER A 485 35.89 11.46 21.96
N PHE A 486 35.69 12.70 22.35
CA PHE A 486 36.57 13.77 21.86
C PHE A 486 37.94 13.67 22.52
N SER A 487 38.94 14.18 21.82
CA SER A 487 40.32 14.26 22.32
C SER A 487 40.47 15.36 23.40
N ASP A 488 41.49 15.27 24.21
CA ASP A 488 41.84 16.31 25.17
C ASP A 488 42.10 17.68 24.49
N TYR A 489 42.62 17.64 23.27
CA TYR A 489 42.80 18.85 22.47
C TYR A 489 41.45 19.54 22.15
N TYR A 490 40.44 18.77 21.80
CA TYR A 490 39.09 19.31 21.56
C TYR A 490 38.57 20.06 22.78
N PHE A 491 38.64 19.43 23.97
CA PHE A 491 38.11 20.04 25.19
C PHE A 491 38.92 21.22 25.71
N ALA A 492 40.19 21.35 25.31
CA ALA A 492 41.04 22.47 25.66
C ALA A 492 40.69 23.79 24.90
N ARG A 493 39.85 23.73 23.88
CA ARG A 493 39.50 24.89 23.10
C ARG A 493 38.33 25.66 23.71
N PRO A 494 38.34 27.03 23.64
CA PRO A 494 37.25 27.86 24.18
C PRO A 494 35.87 27.55 23.58
N GLU A 495 35.83 27.14 22.32
CA GLU A 495 34.63 26.86 21.55
C GLU A 495 34.05 25.45 21.82
N ALA A 496 34.74 24.59 22.51
CA ALA A 496 34.34 23.21 22.81
C ALA A 496 33.25 23.10 23.88
N THR A 497 32.17 23.82 23.75
CA THR A 497 31.25 24.07 24.88
C THR A 497 30.18 22.99 25.08
N ALA A 498 29.85 22.16 24.11
CA ALA A 498 28.62 21.39 24.19
C ALA A 498 28.73 19.91 23.80
N GLN A 499 29.79 19.48 23.14
CA GLN A 499 29.87 18.11 22.63
C GLN A 499 30.51 17.17 23.67
N THR A 500 29.77 16.22 24.15
CA THR A 500 30.29 15.12 24.96
C THR A 500 30.42 13.87 24.08
N GLY A 501 31.46 13.07 24.30
CA GLY A 501 31.53 11.74 23.70
C GLY A 501 30.32 10.92 24.08
N THR A 502 30.09 9.85 23.36
CA THR A 502 28.97 8.94 23.60
C THR A 502 29.49 7.55 23.96
N THR A 503 28.77 6.89 24.83
CA THR A 503 28.97 5.47 25.12
C THR A 503 28.39 4.63 24.02
N ALA A 504 28.93 3.43 23.83
CA ALA A 504 28.29 2.46 22.91
C ALA A 504 26.91 2.08 23.42
N ALA A 505 25.96 1.92 22.50
CA ALA A 505 24.64 1.45 22.84
C ALA A 505 24.19 0.33 21.87
N ILE A 506 23.34 -0.55 22.37
CA ILE A 506 22.72 -1.62 21.61
C ILE A 506 21.28 -1.82 22.04
N GLN A 507 20.38 -1.97 21.05
CA GLN A 507 19.00 -2.33 21.27
C GLN A 507 18.63 -3.47 20.31
N ASN A 508 18.28 -4.62 20.86
CA ASN A 508 17.77 -5.75 20.08
C ASN A 508 16.25 -5.74 20.10
N TYR A 509 15.66 -5.81 18.95
CA TYR A 509 14.21 -5.90 18.75
C TYR A 509 13.84 -7.27 18.20
N ASN A 510 12.79 -7.86 18.73
CA ASN A 510 12.11 -9.00 18.14
C ASN A 510 10.61 -8.69 18.13
N ASP A 511 10.11 -8.34 16.96
CA ASP A 511 8.70 -8.02 16.71
C ASP A 511 8.06 -9.18 15.94
N TYR A 512 7.19 -9.89 16.61
CA TYR A 512 6.42 -10.99 16.05
C TYR A 512 4.94 -10.61 16.00
N SER A 513 4.33 -10.73 14.85
CA SER A 513 2.89 -10.56 14.70
C SER A 513 2.28 -11.68 13.87
N ASN A 514 1.08 -12.11 14.25
CA ASN A 514 0.29 -13.03 13.46
C ASN A 514 -1.18 -12.60 13.40
N ARG A 515 -1.83 -12.96 12.31
CA ARG A 515 -3.26 -12.77 12.11
C ARG A 515 -3.86 -14.00 11.45
N LEU A 516 -4.82 -14.59 12.13
CA LEU A 516 -5.65 -15.66 11.60
C LEU A 516 -7.02 -15.09 11.24
N THR A 517 -7.49 -15.36 10.03
CA THR A 517 -8.83 -14.95 9.56
C THR A 517 -9.55 -16.18 9.05
N SER A 518 -10.72 -16.48 9.62
CA SER A 518 -11.63 -17.53 9.17
C SER A 518 -12.88 -16.86 8.61
N LEU A 519 -13.28 -17.23 7.41
CA LEU A 519 -14.40 -16.63 6.68
C LEU A 519 -15.27 -17.73 6.08
N PHE A 520 -16.53 -17.74 6.47
CA PHE A 520 -17.57 -18.58 5.86
C PHE A 520 -18.55 -17.71 5.10
N MET A 521 -18.95 -18.10 3.90
CA MET A 521 -19.94 -17.39 3.07
C MET A 521 -20.88 -18.38 2.39
N ALA A 522 -22.14 -17.98 2.30
CA ALA A 522 -23.17 -18.61 1.49
C ALA A 522 -23.66 -17.58 0.46
N ASP A 523 -23.34 -17.84 -0.80
CA ASP A 523 -23.71 -16.98 -1.92
C ASP A 523 -24.88 -17.58 -2.68
N PHE A 524 -25.95 -16.83 -2.85
CA PHE A 524 -27.11 -17.25 -3.60
C PHE A 524 -27.38 -16.35 -4.81
N ILE A 525 -27.85 -16.95 -5.89
CA ILE A 525 -28.26 -16.25 -7.11
C ILE A 525 -29.46 -16.94 -7.72
N ARG A 526 -30.50 -16.17 -7.99
CA ARG A 526 -31.73 -16.64 -8.65
C ARG A 526 -32.20 -15.58 -9.65
N LYS A 527 -32.72 -16.05 -10.77
CA LYS A 527 -33.31 -15.21 -11.80
C LYS A 527 -34.73 -15.67 -12.09
N PHE A 528 -35.69 -14.73 -12.02
CA PHE A 528 -37.11 -14.93 -12.30
C PHE A 528 -37.51 -13.99 -13.43
N ASN A 529 -37.50 -14.47 -14.69
CA ASN A 529 -37.75 -13.67 -15.85
C ASN A 529 -36.86 -12.40 -15.89
N LYS A 530 -37.46 -11.21 -15.67
CA LYS A 530 -36.78 -9.91 -15.66
C LYS A 530 -36.15 -9.55 -14.31
N VAL A 531 -36.45 -10.29 -13.25
CA VAL A 531 -35.99 -10.04 -11.90
C VAL A 531 -34.84 -10.96 -11.55
N GLY A 532 -33.72 -10.42 -11.14
CA GLY A 532 -32.60 -11.14 -10.55
C GLY A 532 -32.52 -10.85 -9.04
N LEU A 533 -32.29 -11.89 -8.24
CA LEU A 533 -32.02 -11.81 -6.83
C LEU A 533 -30.68 -12.49 -6.56
N ASN A 534 -29.77 -11.77 -5.91
CA ASN A 534 -28.48 -12.31 -5.49
C ASN A 534 -28.14 -11.84 -4.09
N GLY A 535 -27.33 -12.60 -3.39
CA GLY A 535 -26.89 -12.18 -2.06
C GLY A 535 -25.79 -13.05 -1.50
N THR A 536 -25.29 -12.59 -0.36
CA THR A 536 -24.27 -13.26 0.43
C THR A 536 -24.64 -13.14 1.90
N LEU A 537 -24.57 -14.23 2.62
CA LEU A 537 -24.55 -14.24 4.08
C LEU A 537 -23.21 -14.79 4.53
N GLY A 538 -22.62 -14.20 5.53
CA GLY A 538 -21.30 -14.62 5.97
C GLY A 538 -21.02 -14.41 7.44
N TYR A 539 -20.04 -15.16 7.91
CA TYR A 539 -19.43 -15.04 9.23
C TYR A 539 -17.92 -14.96 9.10
N SER A 540 -17.34 -14.02 9.81
CA SER A 540 -15.88 -13.84 9.86
C SER A 540 -15.40 -13.81 11.31
N TYR A 541 -14.34 -14.54 11.58
CA TYR A 541 -13.57 -14.50 12.82
C TYR A 541 -12.14 -14.11 12.54
N ARG A 542 -11.58 -13.17 13.31
CA ARG A 542 -10.20 -12.77 13.24
C ARG A 542 -9.56 -12.76 14.62
N ASP A 543 -8.39 -13.38 14.74
CA ASP A 543 -7.50 -13.32 15.91
C ASP A 543 -6.19 -12.66 15.45
N SER A 544 -5.81 -11.56 16.10
CA SER A 544 -4.57 -10.83 15.83
C SER A 544 -3.75 -10.76 17.09
N ARG A 545 -2.49 -11.16 17.02
CA ARG A 545 -1.55 -11.15 18.13
C ARG A 545 -0.26 -10.49 17.71
N SER A 546 0.31 -9.68 18.60
CA SER A 546 1.61 -9.08 18.44
C SER A 546 2.42 -9.25 19.72
N LYS A 547 3.70 -9.50 19.57
CA LYS A 547 4.66 -9.58 20.66
C LYS A 547 5.91 -8.81 20.26
N LEU A 548 6.15 -7.69 20.93
CA LEU A 548 7.37 -6.93 20.84
C LEU A 548 8.25 -7.25 22.05
N GLN A 549 9.47 -7.67 21.79
CA GLN A 549 10.52 -7.79 22.80
C GLN A 549 11.66 -6.84 22.46
N LYS A 550 11.99 -5.98 23.38
CA LYS A 550 13.11 -5.05 23.29
C LYS A 550 14.06 -5.32 24.42
N THR A 551 15.33 -5.52 24.11
CA THR A 551 16.38 -5.73 25.10
C THR A 551 17.61 -4.96 24.71
N GLY A 552 18.13 -4.13 25.57
CA GLY A 552 19.27 -3.30 25.23
C GLY A 552 19.99 -2.67 26.41
N SER A 553 20.96 -1.85 26.06
CA SER A 553 21.67 -0.98 27.01
C SER A 553 22.14 0.25 26.25
N ASP A 554 21.99 1.40 26.88
CA ASP A 554 22.50 2.67 26.37
C ASP A 554 23.95 2.94 26.84
N ASN A 555 24.53 2.00 27.60
CA ASN A 555 25.90 2.09 28.10
C ASN A 555 26.61 0.73 28.05
N LEU A 556 27.42 0.55 27.00
CA LEU A 556 28.37 -0.57 26.88
C LEU A 556 29.80 -0.14 27.24
N GLY A 557 29.97 0.97 27.91
CA GLY A 557 31.24 1.59 28.11
C GLY A 557 31.84 2.10 26.80
N LYS A 558 33.18 2.05 26.71
CA LYS A 558 33.93 2.41 25.48
C LYS A 558 34.23 1.20 24.59
N SER A 559 33.47 0.13 24.73
CA SER A 559 33.71 -1.12 23.97
C SER A 559 33.41 -0.93 22.47
N GLN A 560 34.36 -1.32 21.64
CA GLN A 560 34.15 -1.48 20.19
C GLN A 560 33.37 -2.75 19.87
N PHE A 561 33.19 -3.66 20.84
CA PHE A 561 32.39 -4.85 20.71
C PHE A 561 30.95 -4.57 21.15
N LEU A 562 30.06 -4.29 20.15
CA LEU A 562 28.67 -3.92 20.39
C LEU A 562 27.82 -5.16 20.73
N SER A 563 27.87 -5.55 22.02
CA SER A 563 27.08 -6.66 22.54
C SER A 563 26.48 -6.29 23.87
N ILE A 564 25.25 -6.73 24.12
CA ILE A 564 24.61 -6.55 25.44
C ILE A 564 25.39 -7.20 26.58
N ALA A 565 26.25 -8.18 26.26
CA ALA A 565 27.12 -8.81 27.23
C ALA A 565 28.19 -7.86 27.81
N THR A 566 28.51 -6.76 27.10
CA THR A 566 29.51 -5.75 27.56
C THR A 566 28.87 -4.55 28.27
N ARG A 567 27.58 -4.64 28.60
CA ARG A 567 26.84 -3.54 29.24
C ARG A 567 27.40 -3.18 30.61
N LEU A 568 27.32 -1.93 30.92
CA LEU A 568 27.55 -1.40 32.26
C LEU A 568 26.19 -1.07 32.89
N GLY A 569 25.86 -1.78 33.97
CA GLY A 569 24.56 -1.65 34.65
C GLY A 569 23.48 -2.61 34.11
N GLU A 570 22.24 -2.41 34.55
CA GLU A 570 21.11 -3.26 34.20
C GLU A 570 20.66 -3.04 32.76
N PRO A 571 20.25 -4.11 32.07
CA PRO A 571 19.72 -3.98 30.71
C PRO A 571 18.31 -3.36 30.70
N THR A 572 18.01 -2.57 29.69
CA THR A 572 16.63 -2.18 29.40
C THR A 572 15.89 -3.39 28.81
N VAL A 573 14.79 -3.77 29.42
CA VAL A 573 13.92 -4.85 28.93
C VAL A 573 12.50 -4.32 28.82
N ASN A 574 11.90 -4.48 27.65
CA ASN A 574 10.49 -4.21 27.44
C ASN A 574 9.85 -5.38 26.68
N VAL A 575 8.70 -5.86 27.17
CA VAL A 575 7.92 -6.91 26.53
C VAL A 575 6.48 -6.43 26.45
N ASP A 576 6.00 -6.24 25.22
CA ASP A 576 4.62 -5.87 24.96
C ASP A 576 3.91 -7.01 24.20
N ASN A 577 2.80 -7.48 24.76
CA ASN A 577 1.98 -8.53 24.19
C ASN A 577 0.58 -7.99 23.99
N THR A 578 0.13 -7.92 22.74
CA THR A 578 -1.22 -7.48 22.43
C THR A 578 -2.01 -8.57 21.73
N THR A 579 -3.28 -8.66 22.06
CA THR A 579 -4.23 -9.55 21.41
C THR A 579 -5.52 -8.80 21.14
N SER A 580 -6.04 -8.93 19.92
CA SER A 580 -7.35 -8.43 19.57
C SER A 580 -8.13 -9.47 18.77
N ARG A 581 -9.44 -9.54 19.03
CA ARG A 581 -10.35 -10.47 18.36
C ARG A 581 -11.56 -9.71 17.84
N THR A 582 -11.95 -10.03 16.62
CA THR A 582 -13.14 -9.49 15.99
C THR A 582 -14.00 -10.61 15.46
N GLN A 583 -15.27 -10.57 15.75
CA GLN A 583 -16.29 -11.43 15.14
C GLN A 583 -17.25 -10.56 14.35
N ARG A 584 -17.74 -11.11 13.23
CA ARG A 584 -18.64 -10.36 12.35
C ARG A 584 -19.62 -11.29 11.68
N PHE A 585 -20.91 -10.93 11.77
CA PHE A 585 -21.95 -11.45 10.91
C PHE A 585 -22.26 -10.39 9.85
N PHE A 586 -22.29 -10.76 8.60
CA PHE A 586 -22.60 -9.81 7.54
C PHE A 586 -23.51 -10.40 6.49
N GLY A 587 -24.24 -9.53 5.83
CA GLY A 587 -25.13 -9.90 4.76
C GLY A 587 -25.22 -8.82 3.68
N ARG A 588 -25.52 -9.28 2.49
CA ARG A 588 -25.82 -8.46 1.32
C ARG A 588 -26.94 -9.09 0.54
N VAL A 589 -27.91 -8.28 0.13
CA VAL A 589 -28.97 -8.68 -0.81
C VAL A 589 -28.99 -7.68 -1.94
N GLY A 590 -28.87 -8.18 -3.16
CA GLY A 590 -28.95 -7.42 -4.40
C GLY A 590 -30.15 -7.83 -5.21
N PHE A 591 -30.85 -6.86 -5.73
CA PHE A 591 -31.98 -6.99 -6.65
C PHE A 591 -31.62 -6.32 -7.96
N ASP A 592 -31.85 -7.00 -9.08
CA ASP A 592 -31.75 -6.42 -10.40
C ASP A 592 -33.07 -6.58 -11.17
N TYR A 593 -33.45 -5.54 -11.94
CA TYR A 593 -34.62 -5.58 -12.80
C TYR A 593 -34.18 -5.30 -14.25
N ASP A 594 -34.41 -6.26 -15.11
CA ASP A 594 -34.19 -6.22 -16.58
C ASP A 594 -32.81 -5.65 -16.98
N ARG A 595 -31.82 -5.85 -16.13
CA ARG A 595 -30.42 -5.40 -16.27
C ARG A 595 -30.19 -3.88 -16.31
N TRP A 596 -31.21 -3.04 -16.05
CA TRP A 596 -31.06 -1.59 -16.04
C TRP A 596 -31.18 -0.97 -14.64
N LEU A 597 -31.89 -1.61 -13.71
CA LEU A 597 -31.99 -1.15 -12.31
C LEU A 597 -31.34 -2.17 -11.40
N PHE A 598 -30.43 -1.71 -10.57
CA PHE A 598 -29.76 -2.52 -9.56
C PHE A 598 -29.90 -1.83 -8.21
N LEU A 599 -30.42 -2.56 -7.23
CA LEU A 599 -30.56 -2.12 -5.84
C LEU A 599 -29.79 -3.08 -4.95
N GLU A 600 -29.14 -2.56 -3.92
CA GLU A 600 -28.41 -3.39 -2.98
C GLU A 600 -28.57 -2.87 -1.57
N VAL A 601 -28.76 -3.78 -0.62
CA VAL A 601 -28.76 -3.53 0.82
C VAL A 601 -27.68 -4.40 1.46
N THR A 602 -26.90 -3.81 2.34
CA THR A 602 -25.84 -4.47 3.11
C THR A 602 -26.02 -4.24 4.60
N GLY A 603 -25.53 -5.17 5.39
CA GLY A 603 -25.47 -5.03 6.84
C GLY A 603 -24.33 -5.84 7.43
N SER A 604 -23.68 -5.29 8.45
CA SER A 604 -22.66 -5.97 9.23
C SER A 604 -22.91 -5.74 10.71
N TYR A 605 -22.79 -6.81 11.49
CA TYR A 605 -22.85 -6.79 12.95
C TYR A 605 -21.51 -7.25 13.49
N ASP A 606 -20.74 -6.29 14.00
CA ASP A 606 -19.37 -6.48 14.46
C ASP A 606 -19.31 -6.54 15.97
N MET A 607 -18.44 -7.40 16.49
CA MET A 607 -18.02 -7.48 17.88
C MET A 607 -16.52 -7.36 17.96
N ASP A 608 -15.99 -6.44 18.79
CA ASP A 608 -14.55 -6.17 18.89
C ASP A 608 -14.10 -6.19 20.36
N SER A 609 -13.10 -7.02 20.64
CA SER A 609 -12.58 -7.21 22.00
C SER A 609 -11.90 -5.98 22.59
N ARG A 610 -11.50 -5.01 21.75
CA ARG A 610 -10.87 -3.75 22.22
C ARG A 610 -11.85 -2.83 22.93
N LEU A 611 -13.15 -3.05 22.74
CA LEU A 611 -14.23 -2.27 23.37
C LEU A 611 -14.73 -2.86 24.70
N VAL A 612 -14.11 -3.95 25.14
CA VAL A 612 -14.47 -4.52 26.46
C VAL A 612 -14.24 -3.45 27.52
N PRO A 613 -15.29 -3.09 28.31
CA PRO A 613 -15.15 -2.06 29.33
C PRO A 613 -14.24 -2.49 30.46
N ALA A 614 -13.42 -1.58 30.95
CA ALA A 614 -12.67 -1.78 32.17
C ALA A 614 -13.63 -1.85 33.37
N ASN A 615 -13.27 -2.62 34.37
CA ASN A 615 -13.89 -2.63 35.71
C ASN A 615 -15.35 -3.04 35.79
N LYS A 616 -15.95 -3.58 34.73
CA LYS A 616 -17.33 -4.15 34.80
C LYS A 616 -17.45 -5.44 34.00
N ILE A 617 -18.43 -6.25 34.37
CA ILE A 617 -18.86 -7.39 33.57
C ILE A 617 -19.49 -6.84 32.28
N PHE A 618 -18.85 -7.06 31.13
CA PHE A 618 -19.34 -6.58 29.85
C PHE A 618 -20.57 -7.38 29.38
N GLN A 619 -21.42 -6.72 28.62
CA GLN A 619 -22.52 -7.35 27.87
C GLN A 619 -22.19 -7.26 26.38
N LEU A 620 -22.70 -8.18 25.56
CA LEU A 620 -22.48 -8.17 24.11
C LEU A 620 -22.83 -6.83 23.47
N LYS A 621 -23.84 -6.12 23.96
CA LYS A 621 -24.21 -4.78 23.47
C LYS A 621 -23.11 -3.72 23.67
N ASP A 622 -22.20 -3.90 24.61
CA ASP A 622 -21.13 -2.93 24.90
C ASP A 622 -20.03 -2.99 23.85
N ILE A 623 -19.85 -4.16 23.21
CA ILE A 623 -18.78 -4.43 22.26
C ILE A 623 -19.27 -4.64 20.82
N SER A 624 -20.57 -4.55 20.58
CA SER A 624 -21.17 -4.87 19.29
C SER A 624 -21.89 -3.69 18.66
N PHE A 625 -21.76 -3.57 17.34
CA PHE A 625 -22.32 -2.45 16.57
C PHE A 625 -22.82 -2.92 15.21
N PHE A 626 -23.92 -2.31 14.75
CA PHE A 626 -24.52 -2.60 13.46
C PHE A 626 -24.20 -1.50 12.44
N TYR A 627 -23.79 -1.90 11.25
CA TYR A 627 -23.39 -1.04 10.15
C TYR A 627 -24.24 -1.32 8.90
N PRO A 628 -25.30 -0.52 8.64
CA PRO A 628 -26.14 -0.65 7.46
C PRO A 628 -25.57 0.10 6.27
N GLY A 629 -25.92 -0.39 5.06
CA GLY A 629 -25.63 0.29 3.80
C GLY A 629 -26.70 -0.01 2.76
N ALA A 630 -26.90 0.94 1.83
CA ALA A 630 -27.74 0.74 0.66
C ALA A 630 -27.13 1.45 -0.55
N SER A 631 -27.29 0.87 -1.72
CA SER A 631 -26.85 1.49 -2.98
C SER A 631 -27.78 1.18 -4.13
N ALA A 632 -27.78 2.07 -5.13
CA ALA A 632 -28.54 1.94 -6.35
C ALA A 632 -27.71 2.29 -7.59
N SER A 633 -27.97 1.61 -8.69
CA SER A 633 -27.41 1.89 -10.01
C SER A 633 -28.49 1.79 -11.06
N ILE A 634 -28.57 2.79 -11.95
CA ILE A 634 -29.55 2.88 -13.03
C ILE A 634 -28.80 3.08 -14.34
N LEU A 635 -29.02 2.19 -15.31
CA LEU A 635 -28.46 2.27 -16.65
C LEU A 635 -29.45 2.97 -17.57
N LEU A 636 -29.34 4.29 -17.71
CA LEU A 636 -30.27 5.12 -18.46
C LEU A 636 -30.24 4.83 -19.97
N HIS A 637 -29.11 4.40 -20.52
CA HIS A 637 -29.02 4.03 -21.93
C HIS A 637 -29.85 2.78 -22.32
N GLU A 638 -30.21 1.95 -21.34
CA GLU A 638 -31.05 0.77 -21.57
C GLU A 638 -32.56 1.12 -21.62
N ILE A 639 -32.98 2.22 -21.01
CA ILE A 639 -34.38 2.60 -20.85
C ILE A 639 -34.79 3.81 -21.68
N ILE A 640 -33.85 4.70 -22.03
CA ILE A 640 -34.17 5.88 -22.85
C ILE A 640 -34.15 5.48 -24.33
N PRO A 641 -35.29 5.59 -25.04
CA PRO A 641 -35.33 5.32 -26.47
C PRO A 641 -34.31 6.18 -27.23
N GLY A 642 -33.54 5.57 -28.14
CA GLY A 642 -32.52 6.23 -28.94
C GLY A 642 -31.14 6.35 -28.30
N LEU A 643 -30.96 6.00 -27.01
CA LEU A 643 -29.63 5.83 -26.38
C LEU A 643 -29.12 4.39 -26.50
N LYS A 644 -30.00 3.40 -26.57
CA LYS A 644 -29.65 2.02 -26.85
C LYS A 644 -29.06 1.96 -28.25
N ASP A 645 -27.88 1.37 -28.40
CA ASP A 645 -27.14 1.29 -29.66
C ASP A 645 -26.71 2.63 -30.30
N ASN A 646 -26.75 3.74 -29.51
CA ASN A 646 -26.25 5.04 -29.93
C ASN A 646 -24.74 5.04 -30.02
N ASN A 647 -24.17 5.37 -31.17
CA ASN A 647 -22.73 5.40 -31.36
C ASN A 647 -22.03 6.59 -30.67
N THR A 648 -22.78 7.67 -30.37
CA THR A 648 -22.22 8.87 -29.74
C THR A 648 -22.21 8.73 -28.23
N LEU A 649 -23.37 8.54 -27.57
CA LEU A 649 -23.49 8.30 -26.14
C LEU A 649 -24.00 6.85 -25.94
N ASN A 650 -23.09 5.93 -25.80
CA ASN A 650 -23.40 4.50 -25.76
C ASN A 650 -23.45 3.92 -24.33
N PHE A 651 -23.06 4.68 -23.32
CA PHE A 651 -23.16 4.29 -21.91
C PHE A 651 -23.57 5.49 -21.07
N PHE A 652 -24.63 5.34 -20.27
CA PHE A 652 -25.09 6.36 -19.32
C PHE A 652 -25.61 5.67 -18.06
N LYS A 653 -24.87 5.84 -16.96
CA LYS A 653 -25.18 5.28 -15.65
C LYS A 653 -25.27 6.37 -14.61
N VAL A 654 -26.29 6.31 -13.77
CA VAL A 654 -26.42 7.09 -12.55
C VAL A 654 -26.35 6.14 -11.36
N ARG A 655 -25.63 6.50 -10.33
CA ARG A 655 -25.45 5.70 -9.13
C ARG A 655 -25.52 6.52 -7.85
N GLY A 656 -25.89 5.88 -6.76
CA GLY A 656 -25.90 6.48 -5.44
C GLY A 656 -25.75 5.44 -4.34
N ALA A 657 -25.13 5.86 -3.24
CA ALA A 657 -24.96 5.00 -2.07
C ALA A 657 -25.04 5.80 -0.78
N ILE A 658 -25.56 5.14 0.24
CA ILE A 658 -25.55 5.59 1.62
C ILE A 658 -25.03 4.45 2.51
N ALA A 659 -24.17 4.75 3.47
CA ALA A 659 -23.68 3.75 4.41
C ALA A 659 -23.26 4.38 5.72
N LYS A 660 -23.46 3.63 6.81
CA LYS A 660 -22.85 3.89 8.10
C LYS A 660 -21.80 2.82 8.37
N THR A 661 -20.60 3.25 8.73
CA THR A 661 -19.52 2.35 9.18
C THR A 661 -18.92 2.93 10.45
N GLY A 662 -18.06 2.17 11.12
CA GLY A 662 -17.38 2.64 12.32
C GLY A 662 -15.91 2.19 12.32
N ASN A 663 -15.14 2.79 13.21
CA ASN A 663 -13.73 2.46 13.44
C ASN A 663 -13.48 2.29 14.93
N VAL A 664 -12.94 1.14 15.34
CA VAL A 664 -12.49 0.94 16.71
C VAL A 664 -11.05 1.47 16.80
N ASN A 665 -10.95 2.78 17.06
CA ASN A 665 -9.69 3.51 17.10
C ASN A 665 -9.11 3.52 18.52
N ILE A 666 -8.89 2.35 19.10
CA ILE A 666 -8.20 2.17 20.36
C ILE A 666 -7.29 0.96 20.30
N SER A 667 -6.17 1.03 21.00
CA SER A 667 -5.28 -0.11 21.17
C SER A 667 -5.88 -1.13 22.15
N PRO A 668 -5.55 -2.40 22.07
CA PRO A 668 -5.91 -3.37 23.10
C PRO A 668 -5.46 -2.86 24.48
N PHE A 669 -6.34 -2.99 25.48
CA PHE A 669 -6.11 -2.58 26.86
C PHE A 669 -5.93 -1.08 27.12
N ALA A 670 -6.04 -0.22 26.09
CA ALA A 670 -5.83 1.23 26.26
C ALA A 670 -6.84 1.92 27.19
N ASN A 671 -7.97 1.28 27.48
CA ASN A 671 -9.01 1.78 28.38
C ASN A 671 -9.00 1.07 29.74
N GLU A 672 -7.87 0.48 30.12
CA GLU A 672 -7.72 -0.23 31.38
C GLU A 672 -6.73 0.49 32.32
N VAL A 673 -6.94 0.32 33.63
CA VAL A 673 -6.00 0.78 34.62
C VAL A 673 -4.80 -0.18 34.66
N ALA A 674 -3.61 0.31 34.33
CA ALA A 674 -2.39 -0.45 34.41
C ALA A 674 -1.58 -0.09 35.64
N PHE A 675 -0.84 -1.06 36.17
CA PHE A 675 0.14 -0.85 37.23
C PHE A 675 1.53 -0.78 36.61
N SER A 676 2.37 0.12 37.11
CA SER A 676 3.80 0.19 36.78
C SER A 676 4.64 -0.05 38.02
N SER A 677 5.83 -0.61 37.83
CA SER A 677 6.82 -0.69 38.91
C SER A 677 7.32 0.72 39.25
N GLY A 678 7.23 1.09 40.50
CA GLY A 678 7.81 2.34 40.99
C GLY A 678 9.31 2.18 41.21
N THR A 679 10.11 3.09 40.64
CA THR A 679 11.59 3.04 40.73
C THR A 679 12.12 3.53 42.04
N PHE A 680 11.34 4.12 42.94
CA PHE A 680 11.79 4.77 44.15
C PHE A 680 10.88 4.51 45.35
N PHE A 681 10.47 3.30 45.57
CA PHE A 681 9.69 3.02 46.77
C PHE A 681 10.62 2.69 47.94
N PRO A 682 10.36 3.15 49.19
CA PRO A 682 11.28 3.08 50.31
C PRO A 682 11.50 1.67 50.90
N PHE A 683 11.05 0.63 50.18
CA PHE A 683 11.09 -0.75 50.71
C PHE A 683 12.29 -1.58 50.27
N GLY A 684 13.45 -0.95 50.03
CA GLY A 684 14.70 -1.65 49.73
C GLY A 684 14.71 -2.30 48.37
N SER A 685 14.94 -3.61 48.28
CA SER A 685 15.04 -4.35 47.04
C SER A 685 13.67 -4.88 46.48
N LEU A 686 12.58 -4.64 47.18
CA LEU A 686 11.27 -5.07 46.73
C LEU A 686 10.67 -4.06 45.72
N PRO A 687 10.23 -4.49 44.52
CA PRO A 687 9.61 -3.60 43.61
C PRO A 687 8.25 -3.13 44.17
N GLY A 688 8.08 -1.83 44.29
CA GLY A 688 6.79 -1.22 44.56
C GLY A 688 5.98 -1.15 43.28
N TYR A 689 4.66 -1.27 43.35
CA TYR A 689 3.73 -1.04 42.23
C TYR A 689 2.87 0.18 42.55
N GLN A 690 2.70 1.00 41.54
CA GLN A 690 1.81 2.14 41.58
C GLN A 690 0.85 2.08 40.40
N ILE A 691 -0.29 2.78 40.49
CA ILE A 691 -1.15 2.98 39.34
C ILE A 691 -0.33 3.74 38.30
N GLY A 692 0.06 3.02 37.23
CA GLY A 692 0.87 3.55 36.14
C GLY A 692 0.06 4.18 35.04
N SER A 693 -1.27 3.93 35.01
CA SER A 693 -2.12 4.54 34.01
C SER A 693 -2.48 5.96 34.40
N THR A 694 -2.10 6.89 33.54
CA THR A 694 -2.52 8.29 33.64
C THR A 694 -3.85 8.55 32.90
N ILE A 695 -4.46 7.49 32.34
CA ILE A 695 -5.69 7.54 31.59
C ILE A 695 -6.85 7.10 32.49
N TYR A 696 -7.86 7.94 32.61
CA TYR A 696 -9.10 7.59 33.31
C TYR A 696 -9.94 6.64 32.43
N PRO A 697 -10.32 5.45 32.90
CA PRO A 697 -11.06 4.50 32.10
C PRO A 697 -12.47 5.01 31.79
N ASN A 698 -12.88 4.87 30.53
CA ASN A 698 -14.21 5.24 30.05
C ASN A 698 -15.06 3.99 29.75
N GLU A 699 -16.03 3.70 30.60
CA GLU A 699 -16.92 2.55 30.43
C GLU A 699 -17.91 2.67 29.26
N GLY A 700 -18.12 3.87 28.75
CA GLY A 700 -19.06 4.19 27.66
C GLY A 700 -18.41 4.40 26.31
N LEU A 701 -17.14 4.01 26.13
CA LEU A 701 -16.39 4.23 24.90
C LEU A 701 -17.02 3.48 23.71
N LYS A 702 -17.24 4.22 22.61
CA LYS A 702 -17.86 3.72 21.38
C LYS A 702 -16.90 3.82 20.23
N PRO A 703 -17.11 3.06 19.13
CA PRO A 703 -16.41 3.30 17.88
C PRO A 703 -16.63 4.72 17.35
N GLU A 704 -15.68 5.22 16.61
CA GLU A 704 -15.87 6.38 15.73
C GLU A 704 -16.82 5.98 14.60
N PHE A 705 -17.80 6.79 14.24
CA PHE A 705 -18.73 6.49 13.17
C PHE A 705 -18.53 7.40 11.96
N VAL A 706 -18.74 6.85 10.78
CA VAL A 706 -18.71 7.55 9.50
C VAL A 706 -20.01 7.29 8.76
N ASN A 707 -20.79 8.34 8.53
CA ASN A 707 -21.98 8.30 7.69
C ASN A 707 -21.62 8.88 6.32
N THR A 708 -21.58 8.05 5.29
CA THR A 708 -21.23 8.43 3.92
C THR A 708 -22.47 8.49 3.05
N LYS A 709 -22.59 9.55 2.25
CA LYS A 709 -23.53 9.69 1.14
C LYS A 709 -22.74 10.00 -0.13
N GLU A 710 -23.06 9.32 -1.22
CA GLU A 710 -22.43 9.60 -2.52
C GLU A 710 -23.43 9.49 -3.66
N VAL A 711 -23.18 10.29 -4.70
CA VAL A 711 -23.86 10.22 -5.99
C VAL A 711 -22.84 10.34 -7.10
N GLY A 712 -23.03 9.63 -8.19
CA GLY A 712 -22.12 9.66 -9.32
C GLY A 712 -22.81 9.41 -10.63
N ILE A 713 -22.15 9.85 -11.70
CA ILE A 713 -22.53 9.60 -13.09
C ILE A 713 -21.34 8.96 -13.84
N GLU A 714 -21.65 8.06 -14.75
CA GLU A 714 -20.67 7.45 -15.63
C GLU A 714 -21.19 7.54 -17.06
N LEU A 715 -20.40 8.13 -17.97
CA LEU A 715 -20.74 8.36 -19.36
C LEU A 715 -19.70 7.73 -20.28
N GLY A 716 -20.16 7.04 -21.32
CA GLY A 716 -19.32 6.49 -22.36
C GLY A 716 -19.72 7.02 -23.73
N PHE A 717 -18.78 7.61 -24.45
CA PHE A 717 -19.00 8.18 -25.79
C PHE A 717 -18.14 7.46 -26.83
N LEU A 718 -18.61 7.49 -28.10
CA LEU A 718 -17.87 6.99 -29.25
C LEU A 718 -17.42 5.53 -29.08
N LYS A 719 -18.35 4.66 -28.70
CA LYS A 719 -18.07 3.24 -28.35
C LYS A 719 -17.05 3.10 -27.21
N ASN A 720 -17.20 3.94 -26.16
CA ASN A 720 -16.35 4.01 -24.97
C ASN A 720 -14.89 4.41 -25.23
N ARG A 721 -14.59 5.07 -26.34
CA ARG A 721 -13.29 5.73 -26.50
C ARG A 721 -13.10 6.88 -25.51
N ILE A 722 -14.21 7.55 -25.17
CA ILE A 722 -14.24 8.60 -24.15
C ILE A 722 -15.09 8.09 -22.99
N ASN A 723 -14.48 7.92 -21.83
CA ASN A 723 -15.19 7.55 -20.61
C ASN A 723 -15.01 8.67 -19.59
N LEU A 724 -16.14 9.13 -19.06
CA LEU A 724 -16.23 10.17 -18.06
C LEU A 724 -16.90 9.61 -16.82
N GLU A 725 -16.29 9.78 -15.67
CA GLU A 725 -16.87 9.44 -14.37
C GLU A 725 -16.76 10.64 -13.44
N ALA A 726 -17.87 11.07 -12.83
CA ALA A 726 -17.89 12.11 -11.82
C ALA A 726 -18.61 11.61 -10.58
N THR A 727 -18.07 11.93 -9.39
CA THR A 727 -18.64 11.51 -8.11
C THR A 727 -18.57 12.65 -7.11
N TYR A 728 -19.69 12.98 -6.49
CA TYR A 728 -19.76 13.81 -5.30
C TYR A 728 -19.99 12.93 -4.06
N TYR A 729 -19.27 13.22 -2.98
CA TYR A 729 -19.45 12.53 -1.70
C TYR A 729 -19.48 13.52 -0.53
N ASN A 730 -20.18 13.10 0.54
CA ASN A 730 -20.21 13.76 1.83
C ASN A 730 -20.10 12.70 2.94
N GLN A 731 -19.16 12.89 3.85
CA GLN A 731 -18.86 12.02 4.97
C GLN A 731 -18.97 12.80 6.28
N ASN A 732 -19.88 12.36 7.16
CA ASN A 732 -19.98 12.89 8.52
C ASN A 732 -19.28 11.91 9.46
N ASN A 733 -18.19 12.36 10.05
CA ASN A 733 -17.39 11.63 11.02
C ASN A 733 -17.79 12.09 12.41
N THR A 734 -18.31 11.17 13.25
CA THR A 734 -18.80 11.46 14.59
C THR A 734 -18.14 10.57 15.61
N ASP A 735 -18.30 10.92 16.89
CA ASP A 735 -17.81 10.14 18.01
C ASP A 735 -16.28 9.89 17.95
N GLN A 736 -15.52 10.89 17.48
CA GLN A 736 -14.06 10.79 17.37
C GLN A 736 -13.44 10.50 18.72
N VAL A 737 -12.61 9.46 18.80
CA VAL A 737 -11.93 9.07 20.03
C VAL A 737 -10.69 9.94 20.20
N LEU A 738 -10.75 10.83 21.18
CA LEU A 738 -9.69 11.79 21.48
C LEU A 738 -9.21 11.62 22.91
N ASN A 739 -7.92 11.86 23.10
CA ASN A 739 -7.35 11.92 24.44
C ASN A 739 -7.53 13.35 24.98
N VAL A 740 -8.44 13.50 25.94
CA VAL A 740 -8.79 14.79 26.53
C VAL A 740 -8.07 14.93 27.86
N GLN A 741 -7.39 16.05 28.06
CA GLN A 741 -6.72 16.33 29.33
C GLN A 741 -7.73 16.53 30.45
N LEU A 742 -7.43 15.96 31.60
CA LEU A 742 -8.19 16.08 32.84
C LEU A 742 -7.38 16.90 33.87
N SER A 743 -8.08 17.45 34.84
CA SER A 743 -7.41 18.01 36.01
C SER A 743 -6.68 16.92 36.79
N ASN A 744 -5.42 17.17 37.15
CA ASN A 744 -4.61 16.25 37.95
C ASN A 744 -5.25 15.89 39.31
N THR A 745 -6.22 16.69 39.77
CA THR A 745 -6.98 16.39 41.01
C THR A 745 -7.85 15.14 40.89
N THR A 746 -8.13 14.64 39.68
CA THR A 746 -8.86 13.40 39.44
C THR A 746 -8.01 12.15 39.65
N GLY A 747 -6.69 12.28 39.83
CA GLY A 747 -5.74 11.16 39.87
C GLY A 747 -5.35 10.64 38.50
N ALA A 748 -5.91 11.21 37.42
CA ALA A 748 -5.53 10.90 36.02
C ALA A 748 -5.23 12.20 35.27
N THR A 749 -4.35 12.12 34.26
CA THR A 749 -3.99 13.27 33.44
C THR A 749 -4.87 13.42 32.21
N SER A 750 -5.52 12.33 31.77
CA SER A 750 -6.34 12.31 30.56
C SER A 750 -7.40 11.22 30.58
N ALA A 751 -8.37 11.31 29.65
CA ALA A 751 -9.36 10.27 29.38
C ALA A 751 -9.56 10.11 27.87
N LEU A 752 -9.83 8.87 27.43
CA LEU A 752 -10.28 8.60 26.07
C LEU A 752 -11.78 8.84 25.98
N LEU A 753 -12.19 9.85 25.23
CA LEU A 753 -13.60 10.24 25.09
C LEU A 753 -14.00 10.29 23.62
N ASN A 754 -15.30 10.00 23.34
CA ASN A 754 -15.89 10.29 22.04
C ASN A 754 -16.20 11.79 21.93
N ALA A 755 -15.21 12.60 21.58
CA ALA A 755 -15.17 14.04 21.86
C ALA A 755 -15.14 14.95 20.63
N GLY A 756 -15.28 14.40 19.41
CA GLY A 756 -15.14 15.21 18.20
C GLY A 756 -16.05 14.78 17.07
N LYS A 757 -16.36 15.72 16.18
CA LYS A 757 -17.08 15.50 14.92
C LYS A 757 -16.58 16.43 13.83
N PHE A 758 -16.47 15.91 12.60
CA PHE A 758 -16.08 16.69 11.44
C PHE A 758 -16.67 16.14 10.14
N THR A 759 -16.68 16.93 9.10
CA THR A 759 -17.19 16.55 7.79
C THR A 759 -16.07 16.53 6.77
N ASN A 760 -16.15 15.60 5.81
CA ASN A 760 -15.37 15.61 4.57
C ASN A 760 -16.32 15.64 3.39
N LYS A 761 -16.11 16.55 2.45
CA LYS A 761 -16.84 16.65 1.19
C LYS A 761 -15.84 16.64 0.04
N GLY A 762 -16.23 16.07 -1.08
CA GLY A 762 -15.35 16.11 -2.24
C GLY A 762 -16.02 15.81 -3.55
N LEU A 763 -15.36 16.24 -4.61
CA LEU A 763 -15.68 15.95 -5.99
C LEU A 763 -14.52 15.18 -6.62
N GLU A 764 -14.83 14.06 -7.23
CA GLU A 764 -13.89 13.24 -8.01
C GLU A 764 -14.31 13.26 -9.47
N PHE A 765 -13.32 13.32 -10.36
CA PHE A 765 -13.52 13.35 -11.79
C PHE A 765 -12.45 12.50 -12.47
N ASP A 766 -12.86 11.54 -13.29
CA ASP A 766 -12.00 10.66 -14.07
C ASP A 766 -12.39 10.75 -15.55
N LEU A 767 -11.42 11.12 -16.40
CA LEU A 767 -11.56 11.11 -17.85
C LEU A 767 -10.57 10.12 -18.46
N LYS A 768 -11.06 9.22 -19.30
CA LYS A 768 -10.24 8.26 -20.04
C LYS A 768 -10.54 8.38 -21.53
N LEU A 769 -9.52 8.62 -22.32
CA LEU A 769 -9.51 8.63 -23.77
C LEU A 769 -8.67 7.44 -24.23
N THR A 770 -9.34 6.32 -24.60
CA THR A 770 -8.67 5.03 -24.83
C THR A 770 -9.18 4.34 -26.08
N PRO A 771 -8.50 4.45 -27.24
CA PRO A 771 -7.35 5.31 -27.48
C PRO A 771 -7.74 6.78 -27.77
N LEU A 772 -6.90 7.75 -27.34
CA LEU A 772 -7.01 9.13 -27.80
C LEU A 772 -6.74 9.21 -29.31
N VAL A 773 -5.63 8.60 -29.74
CA VAL A 773 -5.20 8.55 -31.14
C VAL A 773 -4.75 7.14 -31.47
N LYS A 774 -5.10 6.67 -32.69
CA LYS A 774 -4.61 5.41 -33.25
C LYS A 774 -3.88 5.71 -34.56
N LEU A 775 -2.60 5.37 -34.64
CA LEU A 775 -1.71 5.58 -35.79
C LEU A 775 -1.16 4.21 -36.22
N GLY A 776 -1.89 3.52 -37.12
CA GLY A 776 -1.54 2.15 -37.49
C GLY A 776 -1.60 1.19 -36.31
N GLU A 777 -0.47 0.59 -35.93
CA GLU A 777 -0.35 -0.30 -34.76
C GLU A 777 -0.09 0.46 -33.45
N ALA A 778 0.29 1.75 -33.51
CA ALA A 778 0.50 2.57 -32.33
C ALA A 778 -0.78 3.17 -31.79
N GLU A 779 -0.98 3.08 -30.50
CA GLU A 779 -2.13 3.64 -29.78
C GLU A 779 -1.64 4.56 -28.66
N ILE A 780 -2.27 5.75 -28.56
CA ILE A 780 -2.02 6.72 -27.49
C ILE A 780 -3.25 6.77 -26.60
N ASP A 781 -3.10 6.34 -25.35
CA ASP A 781 -4.11 6.49 -24.30
C ASP A 781 -3.83 7.74 -23.47
N PHE A 782 -4.89 8.43 -23.08
CA PHE A 782 -4.79 9.60 -22.21
C PHE A 782 -5.81 9.50 -21.06
N LYS A 783 -5.35 9.69 -19.84
CA LYS A 783 -6.16 9.59 -18.63
C LYS A 783 -5.90 10.79 -17.72
N ILE A 784 -6.96 11.41 -17.21
CA ILE A 784 -6.91 12.48 -16.21
C ILE A 784 -7.72 12.04 -15.00
N ASN A 785 -7.12 12.20 -13.83
CA ASN A 785 -7.81 12.04 -12.54
C ASN A 785 -7.72 13.37 -11.81
N TYR A 786 -8.85 13.88 -11.35
CA TYR A 786 -8.94 15.09 -10.54
C TYR A 786 -9.76 14.78 -9.28
N ALA A 787 -9.33 15.29 -8.15
CA ALA A 787 -10.09 15.22 -6.91
C ALA A 787 -9.89 16.52 -6.13
N ASN A 788 -10.99 17.08 -5.66
CA ASN A 788 -11.01 18.16 -4.70
C ASN A 788 -11.72 17.66 -3.44
N GLN A 789 -11.14 17.95 -2.27
CA GLN A 789 -11.75 17.61 -0.98
C GLN A 789 -11.61 18.78 -0.02
N ASP A 790 -12.61 18.93 0.82
CA ASP A 790 -12.65 19.90 1.91
C ASP A 790 -13.08 19.21 3.21
N SER A 791 -12.44 19.58 4.32
CA SER A 791 -12.77 19.07 5.64
C SER A 791 -13.05 20.19 6.60
N LYS A 792 -13.99 19.96 7.53
CA LYS A 792 -14.37 20.97 8.51
C LYS A 792 -14.70 20.34 9.86
N ILE A 793 -14.06 20.77 10.95
CA ILE A 793 -14.45 20.42 12.31
C ILE A 793 -15.80 21.07 12.59
N THR A 794 -16.80 20.27 12.90
CA THR A 794 -18.18 20.72 13.15
C THR A 794 -18.53 20.79 14.63
N GLY A 795 -17.71 20.23 15.50
CA GLY A 795 -17.83 20.32 16.94
C GLY A 795 -16.82 19.45 17.66
N LEU A 796 -16.52 19.85 18.86
CA LEU A 796 -15.74 19.09 19.86
C LEU A 796 -16.64 18.84 21.08
N ILE A 797 -16.02 18.37 22.18
CA ILE A 797 -16.74 18.23 23.46
C ILE A 797 -17.29 19.59 23.93
N ASP A 798 -18.40 19.58 24.65
CA ASP A 798 -19.08 20.82 25.09
C ASP A 798 -18.12 21.75 25.86
N GLY A 799 -18.11 23.02 25.45
CA GLY A 799 -17.25 24.05 26.04
C GLY A 799 -15.82 24.09 25.47
N VAL A 800 -15.45 23.19 24.57
CA VAL A 800 -14.13 23.14 23.93
C VAL A 800 -14.25 23.54 22.47
N ASN A 801 -13.56 24.63 22.08
CA ASN A 801 -13.52 25.09 20.71
C ASN A 801 -12.26 24.66 19.96
N GLU A 802 -11.22 24.25 20.66
CA GLU A 802 -9.98 23.74 20.09
C GLU A 802 -9.38 22.65 20.97
N LEU A 803 -8.69 21.69 20.34
CA LEU A 803 -7.98 20.61 21.01
C LEU A 803 -6.69 20.32 20.28
N GLY A 804 -5.57 20.22 21.00
CA GLY A 804 -4.31 19.71 20.48
C GLY A 804 -4.41 18.22 20.17
N ILE A 805 -4.05 17.82 18.94
CA ILE A 805 -4.15 16.43 18.47
C ILE A 805 -2.79 15.83 18.07
N GLY A 806 -1.71 16.54 18.35
CA GLY A 806 -0.34 16.12 18.11
C GLY A 806 0.55 17.31 17.74
N ASN A 807 1.82 17.12 17.61
CA ASN A 807 2.88 18.11 17.38
C ASN A 807 2.41 19.31 16.54
N TYR A 808 2.07 20.43 17.20
CA TYR A 808 1.55 21.68 16.60
C TYR A 808 0.26 21.56 15.77
N ASN A 809 -0.37 20.36 15.72
CA ASN A 809 -1.63 20.14 15.03
C ASN A 809 -2.81 20.30 16.01
N TYR A 810 -3.81 21.03 15.58
CA TYR A 810 -5.00 21.33 16.38
C TYR A 810 -6.28 21.01 15.58
N ALA A 811 -7.27 20.49 16.28
CA ALA A 811 -8.66 20.48 15.84
C ALA A 811 -9.33 21.76 16.35
N VAL A 812 -9.76 22.64 15.47
CA VAL A 812 -10.40 23.92 15.79
C VAL A 812 -11.79 23.93 15.15
N VAL A 813 -12.83 24.19 15.95
CA VAL A 813 -14.21 24.23 15.45
C VAL A 813 -14.35 25.30 14.37
N GLY A 814 -14.94 24.92 13.24
CA GLY A 814 -15.09 25.80 12.07
C GLY A 814 -13.96 25.76 11.07
N SER A 815 -12.80 25.22 11.43
CA SER A 815 -11.59 25.11 10.60
C SER A 815 -11.44 23.73 9.94
N PRO A 816 -10.52 23.55 8.99
CA PRO A 816 -10.16 22.23 8.47
C PRO A 816 -9.80 21.22 9.57
N ALA A 817 -9.88 19.94 9.26
CA ALA A 817 -9.66 18.86 10.23
C ALA A 817 -8.31 18.94 10.96
N PHE A 818 -7.29 19.48 10.29
CA PHE A 818 -5.99 19.78 10.88
C PHE A 818 -5.64 21.25 10.64
N VAL A 819 -5.30 21.96 11.70
CA VAL A 819 -4.77 23.30 11.68
C VAL A 819 -3.41 23.29 12.33
N PHE A 820 -2.42 23.85 11.67
CA PHE A 820 -1.11 24.07 12.26
C PHE A 820 -1.13 25.38 13.05
N LYS A 821 -0.77 25.34 14.33
CA LYS A 821 -0.65 26.53 15.17
C LYS A 821 0.80 26.68 15.60
N THR A 822 1.32 27.89 15.42
CA THR A 822 2.65 28.28 15.84
C THR A 822 2.63 29.72 16.32
N ASN A 823 3.65 30.12 17.04
CA ASN A 823 3.85 31.51 17.38
C ASN A 823 4.24 32.30 16.12
N ASP A 824 3.78 33.51 16.02
CA ASP A 824 4.22 34.50 15.03
C ASP A 824 4.68 35.76 15.77
N TYR A 825 5.42 36.60 15.09
CA TYR A 825 5.83 37.90 15.59
C TYR A 825 4.62 38.83 15.68
N TYR A 826 4.66 39.75 16.66
CA TYR A 826 3.72 40.86 16.68
C TYR A 826 3.94 41.70 15.43
N ARG A 827 2.84 42.05 14.76
CA ARG A 827 2.86 42.84 13.54
C ARG A 827 2.07 44.12 13.73
N ASP A 828 2.60 45.22 13.23
CA ASP A 828 1.86 46.48 13.14
C ASP A 828 0.60 46.27 12.29
N SER A 829 -0.54 46.63 12.83
CA SER A 829 -1.83 46.36 12.20
C SER A 829 -2.09 47.16 10.91
N ALA A 830 -1.40 48.26 10.72
CA ALA A 830 -1.55 49.14 9.55
C ALA A 830 -0.59 48.76 8.41
N THR A 831 0.63 48.33 8.75
CA THR A 831 1.70 48.10 7.77
C THR A 831 2.00 46.63 7.54
N GLY A 832 1.54 45.74 8.44
CA GLY A 832 1.86 44.32 8.43
C GLY A 832 3.32 43.97 8.78
N LYS A 833 4.16 44.97 9.11
CA LYS A 833 5.56 44.77 9.45
C LYS A 833 5.71 44.18 10.85
N VAL A 834 6.73 43.39 11.05
CA VAL A 834 7.10 42.87 12.36
C VAL A 834 7.48 44.02 13.27
N ILE A 835 6.93 44.02 14.49
CA ILE A 835 7.31 44.95 15.56
C ILE A 835 8.55 44.38 16.19
N VAL A 836 9.64 45.12 16.21
CA VAL A 836 10.89 44.78 16.91
C VAL A 836 11.08 45.81 18.03
N ASP A 837 11.46 45.33 19.21
CA ASP A 837 11.81 46.15 20.38
C ASP A 837 13.16 46.80 20.18
#